data_35af1b3ab4b511b1ab83b9c1bf3c7003
#
_entry.id   35af1b3ab4b511b1ab83b9c1bf3c7003
#
_cell.length_a   1.000
_cell.length_b   1.000
_cell.length_c   1.000
_cell.angle_alpha   90.00
_cell.angle_beta   90.00
_cell.angle_gamma   90.00
#
_symmetry.space_group_name_H-M   'P 1'
#
loop_
_entity.id
_entity.type
_entity.pdbx_description
1 polymer ?
#
loop_
_entity_poly.entity_id
_entity_poly.type
_entity_poly.pdbx_seq_one_letter_code
_entity_poly.pdbx_strand_id
1 'polypeptide(L)'
;MKKHIIYIAAALLMASCSKDAASEAQQPVAGEPAIFSAVSASASRTTTALGEDGLLDMSWVQDDQVGIYATSDGRTVGYNVAYAATPTKDDATRCTFAAAVEGELIYWSGRTQQGFYAYYPYEQVADNETNPAAHPVTLPAVQHQAEADSPAHLSQVGMLVAKPVEVAPNAPMGGGIQFAFSHANAVVEIRLKSTADCPLAELPVKELKLTAANGVLAYPQATINLTAPISADAAPQLDVIEESASVTLKLDKEVALKRDGYRSFFMVVAPGTHAANGLTLDVTAIDNSVNTVTIAEGVTLRANKHYVREYELSMDGFIQADAFEVNIPVLTTKVGEPLNVEMNGVADQVDFWSGEQFHDYAYIATDRIIPQNVKVLLKMLLQNGLQREPLAVKYSNNYTGELTEEAIQAATWTDASAAFQMPTTLWGVDPGYTFNKSTTEPSICGPVDATSWFAGEEDSCYVIFHYHIVKNDPDWVDPIIGNKGERGRSYAYIYGFDVTATPYGSTAETVLYNHIYSITTIDGKKQFADVEGAPYIVHGATIDSGDWGQPATYSYTVNGQSYPYVFRLGTTFRPTVDKDMYVVFPLLKRPAPTNVGPDKPIAVQSRGESTPKSWSYTFTEAGTYRVVVEATVTTLAGETKQVKEYTVEVTE
;
A
#
# COMPACT_ATOMS: atom_id res chain seq x y z
N MET A 1 -28.96 12.12 -57.19
CA MET A 1 -27.56 12.37 -56.83
C MET A 1 -27.42 12.00 -55.35
N LYS A 2 -26.84 10.83 -55.09
CA LYS A 2 -26.68 10.28 -53.74
C LYS A 2 -25.35 10.79 -53.18
N LYS A 3 -25.37 11.53 -52.06
CA LYS A 3 -24.20 11.91 -51.32
C LYS A 3 -23.79 10.73 -50.44
N HIS A 4 -22.63 10.16 -50.69
CA HIS A 4 -22.01 9.16 -49.80
C HIS A 4 -21.36 9.91 -48.62
N ILE A 5 -21.91 9.69 -47.45
CA ILE A 5 -21.26 10.06 -46.16
C ILE A 5 -20.30 8.92 -45.84
N ILE A 6 -19.00 9.20 -45.85
CA ILE A 6 -17.97 8.29 -45.39
C ILE A 6 -17.80 8.52 -43.89
N TYR A 7 -18.32 7.60 -43.08
CA TYR A 7 -17.98 7.51 -41.67
C TYR A 7 -16.60 6.86 -41.57
N ILE A 8 -15.61 7.63 -41.15
CA ILE A 8 -14.34 7.06 -40.66
C ILE A 8 -14.61 6.63 -39.21
N ALA A 9 -14.91 5.34 -39.03
CA ALA A 9 -14.95 4.77 -37.69
C ALA A 9 -13.53 4.65 -37.17
N ALA A 10 -13.21 5.41 -36.14
CA ALA A 10 -12.00 5.19 -35.34
C ALA A 10 -12.17 3.83 -34.62
N ALA A 11 -11.46 2.81 -35.08
CA ALA A 11 -11.43 1.53 -34.44
C ALA A 11 -10.64 1.65 -33.13
N LEU A 12 -11.33 1.64 -31.99
CA LEU A 12 -10.73 1.38 -30.68
C LEU A 12 -10.22 -0.06 -30.64
N LEU A 13 -8.92 -0.23 -30.66
CA LEU A 13 -8.28 -1.48 -30.27
C LEU A 13 -8.26 -1.56 -28.74
N MET A 14 -9.22 -2.31 -28.21
CA MET A 14 -9.18 -2.80 -26.84
C MET A 14 -8.09 -3.85 -26.75
N ALA A 15 -6.94 -3.48 -26.21
CA ALA A 15 -5.91 -4.44 -25.83
C ALA A 15 -6.34 -5.12 -24.53
N SER A 16 -6.85 -6.33 -24.63
CA SER A 16 -6.96 -7.26 -23.49
C SER A 16 -5.54 -7.70 -23.10
N CYS A 17 -5.21 -7.68 -21.83
CA CYS A 17 -3.97 -8.24 -21.30
C CYS A 17 -3.90 -9.74 -21.63
N SER A 18 -3.06 -10.12 -22.60
CA SER A 18 -2.40 -11.41 -22.64
C SER A 18 -0.89 -11.15 -22.65
N LYS A 19 -0.18 -11.82 -21.77
CA LYS A 19 1.29 -11.84 -21.74
C LYS A 19 1.82 -12.37 -23.07
N ASP A 20 2.97 -11.81 -23.45
CA ASP A 20 3.85 -12.19 -24.55
C ASP A 20 3.48 -11.63 -25.93
N ALA A 21 3.94 -10.36 -26.12
CA ALA A 21 4.64 -9.90 -27.31
C ALA A 21 5.15 -8.49 -27.00
N ALA A 22 6.44 -8.27 -26.98
CA ALA A 22 7.02 -6.94 -27.05
C ALA A 22 6.53 -6.31 -28.36
N SER A 23 5.49 -5.50 -28.30
CA SER A 23 5.07 -4.69 -29.43
C SER A 23 6.16 -3.65 -29.63
N GLU A 24 6.84 -3.67 -30.75
CA GLU A 24 7.69 -2.57 -31.19
C GLU A 24 6.84 -1.29 -31.13
N ALA A 25 7.21 -0.37 -30.24
CA ALA A 25 6.55 0.93 -30.15
C ALA A 25 6.69 1.63 -31.50
N GLN A 26 5.58 1.84 -32.20
CA GLN A 26 5.58 2.56 -33.46
C GLN A 26 6.12 3.98 -33.23
N GLN A 27 7.13 4.37 -33.96
CA GLN A 27 7.63 5.74 -33.93
C GLN A 27 6.56 6.65 -34.56
N PRO A 28 6.30 7.84 -33.96
CA PRO A 28 5.39 8.81 -34.56
C PRO A 28 5.91 9.23 -35.93
N VAL A 29 5.06 9.14 -36.94
CA VAL A 29 5.40 9.57 -38.28
C VAL A 29 5.20 11.08 -38.38
N ALA A 30 6.20 11.81 -38.85
CA ALA A 30 6.08 13.26 -39.05
C ALA A 30 4.86 13.58 -39.96
N GLY A 31 3.99 14.48 -39.51
CA GLY A 31 2.77 14.86 -40.17
C GLY A 31 1.52 14.04 -39.81
N GLU A 32 1.60 13.09 -38.88
CA GLU A 32 0.41 12.48 -38.29
C GLU A 32 -0.16 13.34 -37.15
N PRO A 33 -1.47 13.36 -36.93
CA PRO A 33 -2.08 14.05 -35.81
C PRO A 33 -1.56 13.53 -34.46
N ALA A 34 -1.22 14.44 -33.53
CA ALA A 34 -0.89 14.10 -32.16
C ALA A 34 -2.15 13.65 -31.41
N ILE A 35 -2.02 12.58 -30.63
CA ILE A 35 -3.10 12.04 -29.79
C ILE A 35 -2.87 12.54 -28.37
N PHE A 36 -3.94 13.05 -27.76
CA PHE A 36 -3.89 13.60 -26.41
C PHE A 36 -4.79 12.84 -25.45
N SER A 37 -4.33 12.71 -24.21
CA SER A 37 -5.08 12.15 -23.09
C SER A 37 -4.75 12.91 -21.82
N ALA A 38 -5.58 12.75 -20.80
CA ALA A 38 -5.26 13.25 -19.48
C ALA A 38 -5.42 12.15 -18.41
N VAL A 39 -4.62 12.31 -17.37
CA VAL A 39 -4.76 11.61 -16.08
C VAL A 39 -4.75 12.68 -15.01
N SER A 40 -5.75 12.69 -14.15
CA SER A 40 -5.70 13.48 -12.92
C SER A 40 -4.84 12.77 -11.89
N ALA A 41 -4.08 13.51 -11.11
CA ALA A 41 -3.24 12.96 -10.06
C ALA A 41 -4.05 12.40 -8.86
N SER A 42 -5.33 12.75 -8.74
CA SER A 42 -6.27 12.26 -7.74
C SER A 42 -7.69 12.14 -8.32
N ALA A 43 -8.50 11.26 -7.74
CA ALA A 43 -9.75 10.83 -8.31
C ALA A 43 -10.93 11.71 -7.87
N SER A 44 -11.50 12.53 -8.71
CA SER A 44 -12.93 12.86 -8.81
C SER A 44 -13.24 14.10 -9.64
N ARG A 45 -14.26 14.03 -10.42
CA ARG A 45 -15.08 14.84 -11.35
C ARG A 45 -14.71 16.33 -11.53
N THR A 46 -14.92 16.91 -12.74
CA THR A 46 -14.98 18.37 -13.02
C THR A 46 -16.05 19.11 -12.19
N THR A 47 -16.70 18.42 -11.30
CA THR A 47 -17.15 18.93 -10.03
C THR A 47 -15.97 18.85 -9.08
N THR A 48 -15.37 19.98 -8.77
CA THR A 48 -14.31 20.08 -7.77
C THR A 48 -14.80 19.41 -6.49
N ALA A 49 -14.22 18.24 -6.15
CA ALA A 49 -14.40 17.59 -4.88
C ALA A 49 -13.10 17.73 -4.09
N LEU A 50 -13.20 17.59 -2.80
CA LEU A 50 -12.06 17.64 -1.90
C LEU A 50 -11.44 16.25 -1.83
N GLY A 51 -10.18 16.12 -2.24
CA GLY A 51 -9.44 14.88 -2.12
C GLY A 51 -9.04 14.58 -0.70
N GLU A 52 -8.91 13.31 -0.37
CA GLU A 52 -8.43 12.83 0.92
C GLU A 52 -7.02 13.35 1.26
N ASP A 53 -6.25 13.80 0.28
CA ASP A 53 -4.89 14.32 0.39
C ASP A 53 -4.81 15.86 0.55
N GLY A 54 -5.97 16.55 0.64
CA GLY A 54 -6.05 18.03 0.69
C GLY A 54 -5.75 18.71 -0.63
N LEU A 55 -5.70 17.96 -1.70
CA LEU A 55 -5.65 18.47 -3.05
C LEU A 55 -7.07 18.63 -3.61
N LEU A 56 -7.20 19.45 -4.63
CA LEU A 56 -8.47 19.57 -5.35
C LEU A 56 -8.56 18.46 -6.38
N ASP A 57 -9.51 17.57 -6.18
CA ASP A 57 -9.76 16.47 -7.09
C ASP A 57 -10.47 16.91 -8.36
N MET A 58 -10.13 16.28 -9.46
CA MET A 58 -10.67 16.56 -10.80
C MET A 58 -11.23 15.31 -11.48
N SER A 59 -12.39 15.45 -12.12
CA SER A 59 -12.89 14.52 -13.13
C SER A 59 -13.39 15.27 -14.35
N TRP A 60 -13.16 14.68 -15.50
CA TRP A 60 -13.59 15.19 -16.78
C TRP A 60 -15.08 14.93 -17.01
N VAL A 61 -15.76 15.93 -17.59
CA VAL A 61 -17.11 15.79 -18.10
C VAL A 61 -17.05 15.67 -19.63
N GLN A 62 -18.04 14.99 -20.21
CA GLN A 62 -18.13 14.86 -21.66
C GLN A 62 -18.19 16.26 -22.30
N ASP A 63 -17.38 16.44 -23.33
CA ASP A 63 -17.24 17.68 -24.11
C ASP A 63 -16.59 18.87 -23.36
N ASP A 64 -15.97 18.67 -22.19
CA ASP A 64 -15.07 19.66 -21.61
C ASP A 64 -13.97 20.03 -22.60
N GLN A 65 -13.73 21.33 -22.79
CA GLN A 65 -12.74 21.79 -23.77
C GLN A 65 -11.46 22.27 -23.10
N VAL A 66 -10.33 21.78 -23.60
CA VAL A 66 -8.98 22.20 -23.21
C VAL A 66 -8.33 22.97 -24.36
N GLY A 67 -7.55 23.98 -24.04
CA GLY A 67 -6.67 24.67 -25.00
C GLY A 67 -5.31 24.00 -25.02
N ILE A 68 -4.83 23.61 -26.20
CA ILE A 68 -3.51 22.98 -26.36
C ILE A 68 -2.63 23.84 -27.25
N TYR A 69 -1.42 24.10 -26.75
CA TYR A 69 -0.32 24.69 -27.51
C TYR A 69 0.72 23.62 -27.85
N ALA A 70 1.39 23.79 -28.97
CA ALA A 70 2.56 22.99 -29.32
C ALA A 70 3.70 23.89 -29.81
N THR A 71 4.92 23.54 -29.42
CA THR A 71 6.14 24.17 -29.92
C THR A 71 6.99 23.15 -30.66
N SER A 72 7.80 23.62 -31.61
CA SER A 72 8.81 22.81 -32.31
C SER A 72 10.08 23.63 -32.37
N ASP A 73 11.18 23.12 -31.79
CA ASP A 73 12.44 23.84 -31.60
C ASP A 73 12.23 25.24 -30.99
N GLY A 74 11.37 25.33 -29.99
CA GLY A 74 11.03 26.58 -29.28
C GLY A 74 10.12 27.55 -30.03
N ARG A 75 9.64 27.18 -31.21
CA ARG A 75 8.66 28.01 -31.95
C ARG A 75 7.26 27.44 -31.83
N THR A 76 6.27 28.26 -31.58
CA THR A 76 4.88 27.82 -31.54
C THR A 76 4.44 27.33 -32.92
N VAL A 77 3.90 26.10 -32.97
CA VAL A 77 3.37 25.47 -34.19
C VAL A 77 1.93 25.00 -34.00
N GLY A 78 1.43 24.94 -32.79
CA GLY A 78 0.02 24.77 -32.42
C GLY A 78 -0.40 25.94 -31.55
N TYR A 79 -1.40 26.68 -32.01
CA TYR A 79 -1.79 27.96 -31.45
C TYR A 79 -3.16 27.89 -30.78
N ASN A 80 -3.17 27.51 -29.48
CA ASN A 80 -4.40 27.45 -28.69
C ASN A 80 -5.52 26.65 -29.35
N VAL A 81 -5.22 25.44 -29.77
CA VAL A 81 -6.18 24.55 -30.44
C VAL A 81 -7.13 23.92 -29.43
N ALA A 82 -8.43 24.04 -29.69
CA ALA A 82 -9.47 23.48 -28.83
C ALA A 82 -9.61 21.95 -29.01
N TYR A 83 -9.55 21.23 -27.91
CA TYR A 83 -9.80 19.79 -27.86
C TYR A 83 -10.88 19.47 -26.84
N ALA A 84 -11.83 18.59 -27.22
CA ALA A 84 -12.94 18.14 -26.38
C ALA A 84 -12.63 16.81 -25.68
N ALA A 85 -12.94 16.73 -24.41
CA ALA A 85 -12.71 15.57 -23.57
C ALA A 85 -13.79 14.49 -23.78
N THR A 86 -13.36 13.23 -23.81
CA THR A 86 -14.23 12.06 -23.67
C THR A 86 -13.73 11.27 -22.46
N PRO A 87 -14.42 11.33 -21.32
CA PRO A 87 -14.04 10.62 -20.11
C PRO A 87 -14.04 9.11 -20.29
N THR A 88 -13.16 8.41 -19.58
CA THR A 88 -13.16 6.95 -19.53
C THR A 88 -14.38 6.47 -18.75
N LYS A 89 -15.09 5.47 -19.26
CA LYS A 89 -16.41 5.03 -18.76
C LYS A 89 -16.47 4.70 -17.27
N ASP A 90 -15.41 4.09 -16.74
CA ASP A 90 -15.36 3.63 -15.34
C ASP A 90 -14.37 4.43 -14.48
N ASP A 91 -13.70 5.42 -15.08
CA ASP A 91 -12.70 6.26 -14.42
C ASP A 91 -12.67 7.65 -15.07
N ALA A 92 -13.50 8.55 -14.57
CA ALA A 92 -13.59 9.91 -15.11
C ALA A 92 -12.38 10.80 -14.75
N THR A 93 -11.40 10.32 -13.99
CA THR A 93 -10.11 10.98 -13.80
C THR A 93 -9.25 10.91 -15.04
N ARG A 94 -9.61 10.03 -15.96
CA ARG A 94 -8.96 9.82 -17.26
C ARG A 94 -9.88 10.22 -18.38
N CYS A 95 -9.30 10.84 -19.39
CA CYS A 95 -10.01 11.13 -20.63
C CYS A 95 -9.10 11.04 -21.84
N THR A 96 -9.70 10.92 -23.02
CA THR A 96 -9.05 11.18 -24.30
C THR A 96 -9.57 12.49 -24.85
N PHE A 97 -8.76 13.15 -25.68
CA PHE A 97 -9.13 14.42 -26.30
C PHE A 97 -9.23 14.26 -27.81
N ALA A 98 -10.30 14.78 -28.38
CA ALA A 98 -10.48 14.91 -29.82
C ALA A 98 -10.58 16.40 -30.22
N ALA A 99 -10.15 16.76 -31.43
CA ALA A 99 -10.29 18.14 -31.88
C ALA A 99 -11.75 18.60 -31.75
N ALA A 100 -11.98 19.75 -31.13
CA ALA A 100 -13.31 20.32 -30.95
C ALA A 100 -13.86 20.90 -32.28
N VAL A 101 -12.96 21.29 -33.18
CA VAL A 101 -13.29 21.81 -34.52
C VAL A 101 -12.67 20.87 -35.57
N GLU A 102 -13.48 20.42 -36.52
CA GLU A 102 -13.04 19.51 -37.58
C GLU A 102 -11.91 20.13 -38.42
N GLY A 103 -10.75 19.47 -38.48
CA GLY A 103 -9.60 19.91 -39.25
C GLY A 103 -8.59 20.78 -38.48
N GLU A 104 -8.91 21.21 -37.27
CA GLU A 104 -7.97 21.94 -36.39
C GLU A 104 -7.19 20.92 -35.54
N LEU A 105 -6.02 20.52 -36.02
CA LEU A 105 -5.21 19.45 -35.41
C LEU A 105 -3.80 19.93 -35.17
N ILE A 106 -3.21 19.45 -34.09
CA ILE A 106 -1.78 19.52 -33.80
C ILE A 106 -1.10 18.28 -34.36
N TYR A 107 -0.01 18.47 -35.08
CA TYR A 107 0.70 17.40 -35.79
C TYR A 107 2.06 17.13 -35.18
N TRP A 108 2.50 15.88 -35.27
CA TRP A 108 3.85 15.49 -34.93
C TRP A 108 4.89 16.08 -35.88
N SER A 109 5.94 16.67 -35.33
CA SER A 109 7.11 17.06 -36.14
C SER A 109 8.02 15.86 -36.45
N GLY A 110 8.12 14.92 -35.52
CA GLY A 110 8.92 13.70 -35.62
C GLY A 110 10.43 13.88 -35.62
N ARG A 111 10.93 15.04 -36.05
CA ARG A 111 12.37 15.32 -36.26
C ARG A 111 12.93 16.40 -35.36
N THR A 112 12.10 17.15 -34.68
CA THR A 112 12.47 18.26 -33.80
C THR A 112 12.01 17.97 -32.38
N GLN A 113 12.62 18.64 -31.41
CA GLN A 113 12.06 18.65 -30.05
C GLN A 113 10.71 19.35 -30.08
N GLN A 114 9.69 18.72 -29.50
CA GLN A 114 8.34 19.30 -29.37
C GLN A 114 7.96 19.45 -27.91
N GLY A 115 7.42 20.62 -27.56
CA GLY A 115 6.76 20.88 -26.29
C GLY A 115 5.25 20.94 -26.48
N PHE A 116 4.49 20.38 -25.52
CA PHE A 116 3.03 20.43 -25.49
C PHE A 116 2.59 20.99 -24.15
N TYR A 117 1.68 21.98 -24.21
CA TYR A 117 1.19 22.74 -23.06
C TYR A 117 -0.32 22.82 -23.15
N ALA A 118 -1.03 22.50 -22.06
CA ALA A 118 -2.48 22.50 -22.07
C ALA A 118 -3.05 23.20 -20.83
N TYR A 119 -4.25 23.72 -20.99
CA TYR A 119 -5.00 24.35 -19.90
C TYR A 119 -6.51 24.10 -20.06
N TYR A 120 -7.25 24.28 -18.98
CA TYR A 120 -8.72 24.18 -18.92
C TYR A 120 -9.26 25.29 -17.99
N PRO A 121 -10.45 25.87 -18.28
CA PRO A 121 -11.26 25.68 -19.48
C PRO A 121 -10.65 26.37 -20.71
N TYR A 122 -10.96 25.85 -21.90
CA TYR A 122 -10.56 26.50 -23.14
C TYR A 122 -11.20 27.88 -23.27
N GLU A 123 -10.41 28.89 -23.60
CA GLU A 123 -10.86 30.22 -23.97
C GLU A 123 -10.30 30.61 -25.33
N GLN A 124 -11.14 31.20 -26.16
CA GLN A 124 -10.67 31.76 -27.43
C GLN A 124 -9.91 33.06 -27.16
N VAL A 125 -8.64 33.07 -27.50
CA VAL A 125 -7.79 34.26 -27.37
C VAL A 125 -7.54 34.90 -28.75
N ALA A 126 -7.17 36.20 -28.77
CA ALA A 126 -6.84 36.88 -30.02
C ALA A 126 -5.56 36.29 -30.65
N ASP A 127 -5.43 36.32 -31.97
CA ASP A 127 -4.30 35.74 -32.70
C ASP A 127 -2.92 36.24 -32.24
N ASN A 128 -2.83 37.51 -31.80
CA ASN A 128 -1.62 38.09 -31.26
C ASN A 128 -1.29 37.70 -29.82
N GLU A 129 -2.20 36.98 -29.14
CA GLU A 129 -2.08 36.53 -27.74
C GLU A 129 -1.85 35.00 -27.63
N THR A 130 -1.69 34.33 -28.76
CA THR A 130 -1.49 32.85 -28.82
C THR A 130 -0.05 32.43 -28.50
N ASN A 131 0.43 32.77 -27.31
CA ASN A 131 1.76 32.45 -26.82
C ASN A 131 1.69 31.59 -25.54
N PRO A 132 2.17 30.35 -25.52
CA PRO A 132 2.10 29.51 -24.32
C PRO A 132 2.92 30.06 -23.14
N ALA A 133 3.93 30.91 -23.38
CA ALA A 133 4.69 31.53 -22.30
C ALA A 133 4.02 32.79 -21.71
N ALA A 134 2.96 33.27 -22.33
CA ALA A 134 2.19 34.44 -21.89
C ALA A 134 0.71 34.31 -22.30
N HIS A 135 0.07 33.18 -21.87
CA HIS A 135 -1.35 32.95 -22.15
C HIS A 135 -2.22 33.88 -21.29
N PRO A 136 -3.18 34.62 -21.86
CA PRO A 136 -4.11 35.42 -21.09
C PRO A 136 -4.90 34.60 -20.10
N VAL A 137 -5.05 35.11 -18.87
CA VAL A 137 -5.80 34.43 -17.81
C VAL A 137 -6.51 35.47 -16.94
N THR A 138 -7.68 35.07 -16.44
CA THR A 138 -8.45 35.86 -15.47
C THR A 138 -8.77 35.04 -14.23
N LEU A 139 -8.68 35.68 -13.07
CA LEU A 139 -9.29 35.21 -11.84
C LEU A 139 -10.21 36.34 -11.35
N PRO A 140 -11.53 36.21 -11.47
CA PRO A 140 -12.45 37.29 -11.16
C PRO A 140 -12.47 37.60 -9.67
N ALA A 141 -12.48 38.92 -9.36
CA ALA A 141 -12.61 39.41 -7.99
C ALA A 141 -14.04 39.23 -7.42
N VAL A 142 -15.02 39.03 -8.30
CA VAL A 142 -16.42 38.73 -7.93
C VAL A 142 -16.75 37.33 -8.46
N GLN A 143 -17.10 36.43 -7.56
CA GLN A 143 -17.46 35.05 -7.85
C GLN A 143 -18.91 34.82 -7.41
N HIS A 144 -19.56 33.77 -7.95
CA HIS A 144 -20.95 33.44 -7.66
C HIS A 144 -21.08 31.99 -7.25
N GLN A 145 -21.78 31.76 -6.16
CA GLN A 145 -22.15 30.40 -5.68
C GLN A 145 -23.66 30.27 -5.71
N ALA A 146 -24.16 29.33 -6.53
CA ALA A 146 -25.58 29.16 -6.76
C ALA A 146 -26.34 28.59 -5.54
N GLU A 147 -25.71 27.70 -4.81
CA GLU A 147 -26.30 27.04 -3.63
C GLU A 147 -25.23 26.85 -2.54
N ALA A 148 -25.65 26.99 -1.29
CA ALA A 148 -24.80 26.65 -0.15
C ALA A 148 -24.32 25.19 -0.23
N ASP A 149 -23.15 24.92 0.30
CA ASP A 149 -22.54 23.58 0.37
C ASP A 149 -22.14 22.99 -1.02
N SER A 150 -22.33 23.76 -2.12
CA SER A 150 -22.02 23.32 -3.48
C SER A 150 -20.74 23.95 -4.03
N PRO A 151 -19.69 23.19 -4.34
CA PRO A 151 -18.48 23.68 -4.97
C PRO A 151 -18.59 23.80 -6.51
N ALA A 152 -19.76 23.63 -7.10
CA ALA A 152 -19.95 23.49 -8.55
C ALA A 152 -19.38 24.67 -9.39
N HIS A 153 -19.41 25.91 -8.85
CA HIS A 153 -18.89 27.08 -9.54
C HIS A 153 -17.36 27.13 -9.65
N LEU A 154 -16.64 26.35 -8.83
CA LEU A 154 -15.18 26.36 -8.83
C LEU A 154 -14.58 25.95 -10.18
N SER A 155 -15.25 25.05 -10.91
CA SER A 155 -14.85 24.63 -12.25
C SER A 155 -14.94 25.73 -13.32
N GLN A 156 -15.75 26.78 -13.06
CA GLN A 156 -15.94 27.89 -13.96
C GLN A 156 -15.02 29.08 -13.64
N VAL A 157 -14.50 29.15 -12.43
CA VAL A 157 -13.67 30.27 -11.93
C VAL A 157 -12.19 29.90 -11.91
N GLY A 158 -11.87 28.66 -11.60
CA GLY A 158 -10.50 28.18 -11.48
C GLY A 158 -9.91 27.70 -12.80
N MET A 159 -8.63 27.97 -13.02
CA MET A 159 -7.87 27.48 -14.16
C MET A 159 -7.08 26.23 -13.78
N LEU A 160 -7.08 25.24 -14.67
CA LEU A 160 -6.20 24.08 -14.62
C LEU A 160 -5.08 24.23 -15.64
N VAL A 161 -3.87 23.85 -15.25
CA VAL A 161 -2.71 23.87 -16.13
C VAL A 161 -2.06 22.49 -16.12
N ALA A 162 -1.78 21.99 -17.30
CA ALA A 162 -1.07 20.73 -17.46
C ALA A 162 0.43 20.92 -17.19
N LYS A 163 1.02 19.91 -16.56
CA LYS A 163 2.47 19.82 -16.53
C LYS A 163 3.01 19.78 -17.96
N PRO A 164 3.99 20.63 -18.33
CA PRO A 164 4.60 20.63 -19.66
C PRO A 164 5.10 19.24 -20.05
N VAL A 165 4.84 18.83 -21.28
CA VAL A 165 5.35 17.57 -21.85
C VAL A 165 6.32 17.89 -22.97
N GLU A 166 7.59 17.53 -22.77
CA GLU A 166 8.65 17.71 -23.74
C GLU A 166 9.00 16.35 -24.38
N VAL A 167 9.00 16.32 -25.71
CA VAL A 167 9.29 15.12 -26.49
C VAL A 167 10.54 15.33 -27.32
N ALA A 168 11.53 14.47 -27.09
CA ALA A 168 12.79 14.50 -27.84
C ALA A 168 12.58 14.07 -29.31
N PRO A 169 13.43 14.52 -30.24
CA PRO A 169 13.40 14.06 -31.61
C PRO A 169 13.49 12.53 -31.68
N ASN A 170 12.66 11.93 -32.54
CA ASN A 170 12.61 10.47 -32.76
C ASN A 170 12.28 9.64 -31.50
N ALA A 171 11.70 10.22 -30.47
CA ALA A 171 11.27 9.47 -29.29
C ALA A 171 10.14 8.49 -29.67
N PRO A 172 10.22 7.22 -29.22
CA PRO A 172 9.13 6.27 -29.42
C PRO A 172 7.92 6.67 -28.57
N MET A 173 6.75 6.83 -29.18
CA MET A 173 5.51 7.22 -28.52
C MET A 173 4.48 6.10 -28.60
N GLY A 174 4.44 5.28 -27.57
CA GLY A 174 3.54 4.10 -27.52
C GLY A 174 2.09 4.39 -27.14
N GLY A 175 1.67 5.64 -26.92
CA GLY A 175 0.32 5.93 -26.42
C GLY A 175 -0.14 7.38 -26.51
N GLY A 176 0.54 8.23 -27.27
CA GLY A 176 0.21 9.66 -27.37
C GLY A 176 0.77 10.49 -26.21
N ILE A 177 0.36 11.76 -26.15
CA ILE A 177 0.70 12.73 -25.11
C ILE A 177 -0.28 12.60 -23.97
N GLN A 178 0.22 12.33 -22.76
CA GLN A 178 -0.59 12.30 -21.56
C GLN A 178 -0.32 13.53 -20.70
N PHE A 179 -1.35 14.31 -20.44
CA PHE A 179 -1.29 15.48 -19.58
C PHE A 179 -1.65 15.14 -18.13
N ALA A 180 -0.93 15.77 -17.19
CA ALA A 180 -1.29 15.81 -15.78
C ALA A 180 -1.62 17.24 -15.39
N PHE A 181 -2.88 17.49 -15.02
CA PHE A 181 -3.37 18.82 -14.70
C PHE A 181 -3.29 19.11 -13.19
N SER A 182 -3.07 20.39 -12.87
CA SER A 182 -3.13 20.93 -11.51
C SER A 182 -3.85 22.27 -11.52
N HIS A 183 -4.55 22.63 -10.44
CA HIS A 183 -5.15 23.95 -10.31
C HIS A 183 -4.07 25.03 -10.20
N ALA A 184 -4.20 26.10 -10.98
CA ALA A 184 -3.33 27.28 -10.90
C ALA A 184 -3.60 28.12 -9.64
N ASN A 185 -4.74 27.95 -9.02
CA ASN A 185 -5.25 28.73 -7.90
C ASN A 185 -5.38 27.89 -6.63
N ALA A 186 -5.59 28.56 -5.50
CA ALA A 186 -6.02 27.95 -4.24
C ALA A 186 -7.54 28.07 -4.09
N VAL A 187 -8.15 27.16 -3.33
CA VAL A 187 -9.55 27.28 -2.89
C VAL A 187 -9.58 27.52 -1.40
N VAL A 188 -10.38 28.50 -0.98
CA VAL A 188 -10.68 28.78 0.42
C VAL A 188 -12.15 28.46 0.65
N GLU A 189 -12.40 27.51 1.53
CA GLU A 189 -13.74 27.16 2.04
C GLU A 189 -13.94 27.82 3.39
N ILE A 190 -14.95 28.68 3.48
CA ILE A 190 -15.41 29.25 4.73
C ILE A 190 -16.63 28.49 5.18
N ARG A 191 -16.55 27.84 6.32
CA ARG A 191 -17.67 27.13 6.95
C ARG A 191 -18.25 27.98 8.06
N LEU A 192 -19.53 28.28 7.96
CA LEU A 192 -20.25 29.12 8.91
C LEU A 192 -21.41 28.37 9.57
N LYS A 193 -21.53 28.47 10.88
CA LYS A 193 -22.74 28.12 11.63
C LYS A 193 -23.14 29.27 12.55
N SER A 194 -24.36 29.24 13.10
CA SER A 194 -24.85 30.27 14.02
C SER A 194 -25.08 29.69 15.41
N THR A 195 -24.79 30.48 16.44
CA THR A 195 -25.23 30.20 17.81
C THR A 195 -26.75 30.44 17.99
N ALA A 196 -27.35 29.99 19.09
CA ALA A 196 -28.76 30.15 19.34
C ALA A 196 -29.21 31.61 19.46
N ASP A 197 -28.31 32.49 19.85
CA ASP A 197 -28.51 33.92 20.03
C ASP A 197 -28.15 34.79 18.80
N CYS A 198 -27.60 34.14 17.77
CA CYS A 198 -27.18 34.86 16.55
C CYS A 198 -28.38 35.14 15.63
N PRO A 199 -28.65 36.41 15.27
CA PRO A 199 -29.75 36.78 14.37
C PRO A 199 -29.56 36.31 12.93
N LEU A 200 -28.31 35.92 12.49
CA LEU A 200 -28.04 35.41 11.12
C LEU A 200 -28.76 34.08 10.83
N ALA A 201 -29.29 33.37 11.82
CA ALA A 201 -30.20 32.27 11.57
C ALA A 201 -31.57 32.72 11.02
N GLU A 202 -31.93 33.98 11.27
CA GLU A 202 -33.16 34.63 10.79
C GLU A 202 -32.90 35.63 9.66
N LEU A 203 -31.67 36.17 9.63
CA LEU A 203 -31.18 37.09 8.57
C LEU A 203 -30.16 36.35 7.68
N PRO A 204 -30.60 35.73 6.56
CA PRO A 204 -29.67 34.98 5.68
C PRO A 204 -28.48 35.75 5.21
N VAL A 205 -27.40 35.07 4.97
CA VAL A 205 -26.18 35.57 4.36
C VAL A 205 -26.38 35.69 2.85
N LYS A 206 -25.93 36.79 2.25
CA LYS A 206 -25.96 37.05 0.79
C LYS A 206 -24.59 37.18 0.16
N GLU A 207 -23.56 37.52 0.92
CA GLU A 207 -22.23 37.80 0.40
C GLU A 207 -21.15 37.50 1.45
N LEU A 208 -20.01 36.94 1.02
CA LEU A 208 -18.77 36.88 1.76
C LEU A 208 -17.69 37.63 0.99
N LYS A 209 -16.83 38.36 1.70
CA LYS A 209 -15.70 39.05 1.09
C LYS A 209 -14.42 38.77 1.87
N LEU A 210 -13.43 38.20 1.19
CA LEU A 210 -12.10 38.02 1.73
C LEU A 210 -11.21 39.17 1.19
N THR A 211 -10.52 39.89 2.09
CA THR A 211 -9.68 41.02 1.74
C THR A 211 -8.26 40.82 2.30
N ALA A 212 -7.25 41.04 1.49
CA ALA A 212 -5.85 41.05 1.89
C ALA A 212 -5.41 42.52 2.17
N ALA A 213 -4.77 42.72 3.31
CA ALA A 213 -4.16 44.03 3.63
C ALA A 213 -3.00 44.35 2.69
N ASN A 214 -2.27 43.35 2.26
CA ASN A 214 -1.21 43.42 1.26
C ASN A 214 -1.23 42.13 0.42
N GLY A 215 -1.00 42.27 -0.89
CA GLY A 215 -0.96 41.17 -1.83
C GLY A 215 -2.23 41.04 -2.67
N VAL A 216 -2.21 40.07 -3.54
CA VAL A 216 -3.21 39.82 -4.57
C VAL A 216 -4.04 38.61 -4.19
N LEU A 217 -5.37 38.73 -4.23
CA LEU A 217 -6.30 37.62 -4.08
C LEU A 217 -7.02 37.26 -5.39
N ALA A 218 -7.10 38.19 -6.32
CA ALA A 218 -7.61 37.98 -7.67
C ALA A 218 -6.84 38.79 -8.70
N TYR A 219 -6.87 38.33 -9.95
CA TYR A 219 -6.24 39.02 -11.08
C TYR A 219 -7.23 39.10 -12.25
N PRO A 220 -8.04 40.18 -12.32
CA PRO A 220 -8.98 40.38 -13.41
C PRO A 220 -8.33 40.35 -14.79
N GLN A 221 -7.03 40.70 -14.87
CA GLN A 221 -6.24 40.58 -16.08
C GLN A 221 -4.79 40.17 -15.73
N ALA A 222 -4.33 39.05 -16.30
CA ALA A 222 -2.95 38.57 -16.17
C ALA A 222 -2.56 37.75 -17.39
N THR A 223 -1.28 37.38 -17.49
CA THR A 223 -0.83 36.28 -18.33
C THR A 223 -0.15 35.20 -17.48
N ILE A 224 -0.27 33.96 -17.91
CA ILE A 224 0.33 32.81 -17.28
C ILE A 224 1.33 32.10 -18.21
N ASN A 225 2.46 31.67 -17.68
CA ASN A 225 3.43 30.92 -18.43
C ASN A 225 3.09 29.41 -18.33
N LEU A 226 2.43 28.87 -19.36
CA LEU A 226 2.07 27.45 -19.45
C LEU A 226 3.27 26.53 -19.71
N THR A 227 4.44 27.10 -20.07
CA THR A 227 5.66 26.30 -20.27
C THR A 227 6.39 26.00 -18.95
N ALA A 228 5.98 26.62 -17.86
CA ALA A 228 6.47 26.37 -16.51
C ALA A 228 5.57 25.35 -15.77
N PRO A 229 6.16 24.41 -15.03
CA PRO A 229 5.36 23.45 -14.25
C PRO A 229 4.69 24.15 -13.05
N ILE A 230 3.45 23.76 -12.76
CA ILE A 230 2.71 24.15 -11.55
C ILE A 230 2.59 22.93 -10.64
N SER A 231 2.82 23.12 -9.34
CA SER A 231 2.61 22.14 -8.30
C SER A 231 2.35 22.83 -6.95
N ALA A 232 2.09 22.06 -5.91
CA ALA A 232 1.98 22.61 -4.55
C ALA A 232 3.24 23.37 -4.08
N ASP A 233 4.41 23.03 -4.65
CA ASP A 233 5.70 23.65 -4.31
C ASP A 233 6.20 24.66 -5.36
N ALA A 234 5.58 24.70 -6.53
CA ALA A 234 5.92 25.58 -7.63
C ALA A 234 4.70 26.43 -8.01
N ALA A 235 4.66 27.67 -7.56
CA ALA A 235 3.60 28.62 -7.89
C ALA A 235 3.53 28.87 -9.41
N PRO A 236 2.34 29.20 -9.96
CA PRO A 236 2.21 29.61 -11.35
C PRO A 236 3.04 30.85 -11.60
N GLN A 237 3.70 30.90 -12.76
CA GLN A 237 4.40 32.12 -13.20
C GLN A 237 3.39 33.04 -13.88
N LEU A 238 2.96 34.07 -13.15
CA LEU A 238 1.99 35.05 -13.57
C LEU A 238 2.67 36.41 -13.83
N ASP A 239 2.26 37.10 -14.89
CA ASP A 239 2.48 38.51 -15.06
C ASP A 239 1.13 39.23 -14.89
N VAL A 240 0.91 39.82 -13.70
CA VAL A 240 -0.38 40.43 -13.32
C VAL A 240 -0.45 41.85 -13.85
N ILE A 241 -1.45 42.09 -14.69
CA ILE A 241 -1.69 43.39 -15.32
C ILE A 241 -2.68 44.21 -14.50
N GLU A 242 -3.74 43.57 -14.03
CA GLU A 242 -4.73 44.15 -13.12
C GLU A 242 -4.90 43.20 -11.90
N GLU A 243 -4.79 43.78 -10.71
CA GLU A 243 -4.84 43.03 -9.45
C GLU A 243 -6.02 43.44 -8.58
N SER A 244 -6.52 42.51 -7.77
CA SER A 244 -7.46 42.83 -6.71
C SER A 244 -6.97 42.23 -5.38
N ALA A 245 -6.96 43.06 -4.36
CA ALA A 245 -6.68 42.67 -2.99
C ALA A 245 -7.87 41.95 -2.33
N SER A 246 -9.00 41.78 -3.02
CA SER A 246 -10.16 41.10 -2.44
C SER A 246 -10.85 40.15 -3.43
N VAL A 247 -11.48 39.13 -2.88
CA VAL A 247 -12.45 38.25 -3.56
C VAL A 247 -13.78 38.38 -2.85
N THR A 248 -14.84 38.65 -3.62
CA THR A 248 -16.21 38.72 -3.14
C THR A 248 -17.00 37.54 -3.70
N LEU A 249 -17.52 36.70 -2.84
CA LEU A 249 -18.45 35.63 -3.20
C LEU A 249 -19.88 36.12 -3.01
N LYS A 250 -20.63 36.25 -4.08
CA LYS A 250 -22.05 36.52 -4.06
C LYS A 250 -22.84 35.21 -4.10
N LEU A 251 -23.85 35.15 -3.27
CA LEU A 251 -24.75 33.99 -3.23
C LEU A 251 -25.95 34.28 -4.11
N ASP A 252 -26.21 33.42 -5.10
CA ASP A 252 -27.37 33.59 -6.00
C ASP A 252 -28.70 33.37 -5.27
N LYS A 253 -28.64 32.63 -4.17
CA LYS A 253 -29.71 32.44 -3.19
C LYS A 253 -29.20 32.79 -1.80
N GLU A 254 -29.96 33.53 -1.06
CA GLU A 254 -29.68 33.83 0.35
C GLU A 254 -29.62 32.56 1.19
N VAL A 255 -28.65 32.45 2.09
CA VAL A 255 -28.37 31.25 2.84
C VAL A 255 -28.58 31.48 4.34
N ALA A 256 -29.61 30.87 4.91
CA ALA A 256 -29.78 30.80 6.36
C ALA A 256 -28.71 29.84 6.97
N LEU A 257 -27.98 30.33 7.98
CA LEU A 257 -27.03 29.52 8.71
C LEU A 257 -27.77 28.52 9.62
N LYS A 258 -27.14 27.36 9.81
CA LYS A 258 -27.65 26.33 10.75
C LYS A 258 -27.05 26.54 12.14
N ARG A 259 -27.73 26.03 13.16
CA ARG A 259 -27.26 25.99 14.57
C ARG A 259 -26.55 24.68 14.90
N ASP A 260 -26.92 23.62 14.19
CA ASP A 260 -26.50 22.24 14.42
C ASP A 260 -25.61 21.69 13.28
N GLY A 261 -25.03 22.59 12.47
CA GLY A 261 -24.15 22.20 11.36
C GLY A 261 -23.65 23.43 10.60
N TYR A 262 -22.59 23.23 9.85
CA TYR A 262 -22.00 24.28 9.02
C TYR A 262 -22.69 24.40 7.67
N ARG A 263 -22.54 25.59 7.06
CA ARG A 263 -22.75 25.89 5.66
C ARG A 263 -21.43 26.24 5.03
N SER A 264 -21.11 25.66 3.87
CA SER A 264 -19.84 25.86 3.16
C SER A 264 -19.97 26.89 2.03
N PHE A 265 -18.97 27.76 1.98
CA PHE A 265 -18.85 28.82 0.99
C PHE A 265 -17.44 28.77 0.40
N PHE A 266 -17.32 28.70 -0.93
CA PHE A 266 -16.08 28.42 -1.61
C PHE A 266 -15.62 29.63 -2.43
N MET A 267 -14.35 30.04 -2.29
CA MET A 267 -13.71 31.11 -3.05
C MET A 267 -12.44 30.59 -3.72
N VAL A 268 -12.27 30.87 -5.00
CA VAL A 268 -10.99 30.67 -5.69
C VAL A 268 -10.14 31.90 -5.51
N VAL A 269 -8.90 31.73 -5.06
CA VAL A 269 -7.99 32.81 -4.74
C VAL A 269 -6.62 32.62 -5.37
N ALA A 270 -5.92 33.72 -5.65
CA ALA A 270 -4.55 33.71 -6.13
C ALA A 270 -3.61 33.08 -5.06
N PRO A 271 -2.65 32.23 -5.45
CA PRO A 271 -1.59 31.81 -4.55
C PRO A 271 -0.78 33.00 -4.05
N GLY A 272 -0.44 33.00 -2.75
CA GLY A 272 0.31 34.10 -2.16
C GLY A 272 0.56 33.90 -0.69
N THR A 273 1.47 34.70 -0.11
CA THR A 273 1.74 34.70 1.33
C THR A 273 1.23 35.96 1.97
N HIS A 274 0.40 35.83 2.98
CA HIS A 274 -0.18 36.93 3.76
C HIS A 274 0.34 36.87 5.19
N ALA A 275 0.72 38.01 5.73
CA ALA A 275 1.22 38.11 7.08
C ALA A 275 0.12 37.86 8.13
N ALA A 276 0.50 37.68 9.38
CA ALA A 276 -0.44 37.64 10.51
C ALA A 276 -1.28 38.93 10.51
N ASN A 277 -2.59 38.79 10.73
CA ASN A 277 -3.61 39.85 10.61
C ASN A 277 -3.71 40.47 9.18
N GLY A 278 -3.17 39.76 8.18
CA GLY A 278 -3.11 40.22 6.81
C GLY A 278 -4.36 39.88 5.99
N LEU A 279 -5.27 39.07 6.49
CA LEU A 279 -6.55 38.78 5.84
C LEU A 279 -7.72 39.14 6.73
N THR A 280 -8.79 39.64 6.10
CA THR A 280 -10.07 40.00 6.74
C THR A 280 -11.22 39.37 5.99
N LEU A 281 -12.12 38.71 6.72
CA LEU A 281 -13.37 38.12 6.20
C LEU A 281 -14.55 38.98 6.65
N ASP A 282 -15.34 39.52 5.69
CA ASP A 282 -16.62 40.15 5.91
C ASP A 282 -17.74 39.19 5.49
N VAL A 283 -18.73 38.98 6.37
CA VAL A 283 -19.95 38.25 6.09
C VAL A 283 -21.12 39.23 6.10
N THR A 284 -21.80 39.39 4.97
CA THR A 284 -22.88 40.36 4.79
C THR A 284 -24.24 39.66 4.77
N ALA A 285 -25.12 40.03 5.65
CA ALA A 285 -26.53 39.60 5.68
C ALA A 285 -27.40 40.38 4.66
N ILE A 286 -28.65 39.90 4.49
CA ILE A 286 -29.60 40.51 3.52
C ILE A 286 -29.99 41.95 3.86
N ASP A 287 -29.96 42.31 5.15
CA ASP A 287 -30.20 43.68 5.63
C ASP A 287 -29.03 44.60 5.52
N ASN A 288 -27.91 44.18 4.88
CA ASN A 288 -26.60 44.82 4.73
C ASN A 288 -25.79 44.92 6.04
N SER A 289 -26.21 44.32 7.11
CA SER A 289 -25.32 44.18 8.29
C SER A 289 -24.08 43.34 7.95
N VAL A 290 -22.92 43.70 8.49
CA VAL A 290 -21.66 43.05 8.21
C VAL A 290 -21.02 42.59 9.51
N ASN A 291 -20.64 41.33 9.54
CA ASN A 291 -19.75 40.78 10.58
C ASN A 291 -18.36 40.59 10.01
N THR A 292 -17.37 41.18 10.66
CA THR A 292 -15.98 41.19 10.22
C THR A 292 -15.08 40.46 11.18
N VAL A 293 -14.23 39.57 10.63
CA VAL A 293 -13.17 38.92 11.38
C VAL A 293 -11.81 39.09 10.70
N THR A 294 -10.82 39.46 11.49
CA THR A 294 -9.42 39.47 11.03
C THR A 294 -8.76 38.15 11.35
N ILE A 295 -8.14 37.54 10.35
CA ILE A 295 -7.45 36.26 10.48
C ILE A 295 -6.10 36.50 11.12
N ALA A 296 -5.94 36.03 12.36
CA ALA A 296 -4.80 36.38 13.21
C ALA A 296 -3.49 35.74 12.72
N GLU A 297 -3.55 34.55 12.13
CA GLU A 297 -2.37 33.79 11.68
C GLU A 297 -1.90 34.26 10.30
N GLY A 298 -0.59 34.14 10.06
CA GLY A 298 -0.01 34.29 8.73
C GLY A 298 -0.37 33.09 7.85
N VAL A 299 -0.59 33.33 6.56
CA VAL A 299 -1.13 32.35 5.63
C VAL A 299 -0.31 32.29 4.36
N THR A 300 0.02 31.09 3.90
CA THR A 300 0.56 30.86 2.56
C THR A 300 -0.44 30.02 1.76
N LEU A 301 -1.16 30.66 0.86
CA LEU A 301 -2.08 30.04 -0.08
C LEU A 301 -1.27 29.48 -1.26
N ARG A 302 -1.31 28.19 -1.49
CA ARG A 302 -0.56 27.51 -2.56
C ARG A 302 -1.50 27.04 -3.66
N ALA A 303 -1.01 27.04 -4.88
CA ALA A 303 -1.71 26.46 -6.01
C ALA A 303 -2.09 25.00 -5.74
N ASN A 304 -3.20 24.56 -6.30
CA ASN A 304 -3.71 23.20 -6.17
C ASN A 304 -3.96 22.74 -4.72
N LYS A 305 -4.25 23.69 -3.80
CA LYS A 305 -4.56 23.38 -2.40
C LYS A 305 -5.91 23.96 -1.99
N HIS A 306 -6.58 23.21 -1.14
CA HIS A 306 -7.82 23.58 -0.49
C HIS A 306 -7.56 23.94 0.96
N TYR A 307 -8.14 25.04 1.41
CA TYR A 307 -8.00 25.58 2.78
C TYR A 307 -9.38 25.75 3.38
N VAL A 308 -9.59 25.24 4.59
CA VAL A 308 -10.86 25.33 5.32
C VAL A 308 -10.71 26.24 6.52
N ARG A 309 -11.71 27.10 6.75
CA ARG A 309 -11.81 27.86 7.97
C ARG A 309 -13.25 27.84 8.50
N GLU A 310 -13.41 27.50 9.75
CA GLU A 310 -14.72 27.41 10.41
C GLU A 310 -14.93 28.57 11.38
N TYR A 311 -16.13 29.15 11.34
CA TYR A 311 -16.53 30.19 12.25
C TYR A 311 -17.94 29.91 12.77
N GLU A 312 -18.10 30.12 14.07
CA GLU A 312 -19.38 30.17 14.74
C GLU A 312 -19.73 31.63 14.98
N LEU A 313 -20.90 32.06 14.50
CA LEU A 313 -21.38 33.42 14.62
C LEU A 313 -22.28 33.55 15.80
N SER A 314 -21.96 34.45 16.73
CA SER A 314 -22.78 34.83 17.90
C SER A 314 -23.21 36.28 17.81
N MET A 315 -24.00 36.74 18.79
CA MET A 315 -24.32 38.19 18.94
C MET A 315 -23.08 39.05 19.17
N ASP A 316 -22.04 38.48 19.77
CA ASP A 316 -20.78 39.17 20.05
C ASP A 316 -19.76 39.13 18.90
N GLY A 317 -20.14 38.52 17.76
CA GLY A 317 -19.27 38.40 16.59
C GLY A 317 -18.84 36.98 16.27
N PHE A 318 -17.73 36.84 15.56
CA PHE A 318 -17.18 35.56 15.16
C PHE A 318 -16.44 34.86 16.28
N ILE A 319 -16.81 33.61 16.54
CA ILE A 319 -16.05 32.69 17.40
C ILE A 319 -15.33 31.71 16.48
N GLN A 320 -14.03 31.59 16.67
CA GLN A 320 -13.27 30.54 15.98
C GLN A 320 -13.61 29.18 16.59
N ALA A 321 -13.79 28.15 15.76
CA ALA A 321 -14.02 26.80 16.24
C ALA A 321 -12.86 26.34 17.18
N ASP A 322 -13.19 25.53 18.15
CA ASP A 322 -12.19 24.96 19.08
C ASP A 322 -11.13 24.15 18.32
N ALA A 323 -9.91 24.20 18.81
CA ALA A 323 -8.84 23.36 18.28
C ALA A 323 -9.20 21.88 18.40
N PHE A 324 -8.83 21.09 17.40
CA PHE A 324 -9.07 19.65 17.45
C PHE A 324 -8.28 18.98 18.57
N GLU A 325 -8.97 18.18 19.36
CA GLU A 325 -8.40 17.36 20.42
C GLU A 325 -8.92 15.92 20.33
N VAL A 326 -8.06 14.96 20.57
CA VAL A 326 -8.41 13.55 20.65
C VAL A 326 -7.96 12.96 21.98
N ASN A 327 -8.79 12.11 22.57
CA ASN A 327 -8.52 11.41 23.81
C ASN A 327 -9.03 9.95 23.75
N ILE A 328 -8.25 9.05 24.34
CA ILE A 328 -8.65 7.66 24.57
C ILE A 328 -8.75 7.51 26.10
N PRO A 329 -9.96 7.56 26.68
CA PRO A 329 -10.12 7.67 28.13
C PRO A 329 -9.71 6.40 28.89
N VAL A 330 -9.77 5.24 28.22
CA VAL A 330 -9.40 3.94 28.79
C VAL A 330 -8.45 3.23 27.85
N LEU A 331 -7.22 2.98 28.31
CA LEU A 331 -6.13 2.38 27.53
C LEU A 331 -6.05 0.83 27.66
N THR A 332 -7.10 0.21 28.17
CA THR A 332 -7.22 -1.24 28.30
C THR A 332 -8.56 -1.69 27.73
N THR A 333 -8.56 -2.77 26.96
CA THR A 333 -9.78 -3.38 26.43
C THR A 333 -9.59 -4.89 26.32
N LYS A 334 -10.61 -5.62 25.85
CA LYS A 334 -10.56 -7.05 25.55
C LYS A 334 -10.72 -7.29 24.07
N VAL A 335 -10.23 -8.44 23.62
CA VAL A 335 -10.52 -8.90 22.26
C VAL A 335 -12.04 -8.92 22.02
N GLY A 336 -12.47 -8.28 20.94
CA GLY A 336 -13.89 -8.18 20.60
C GLY A 336 -14.66 -7.07 21.32
N GLU A 337 -14.07 -6.35 22.27
CA GLU A 337 -14.68 -5.20 22.93
C GLU A 337 -14.17 -3.87 22.34
N PRO A 338 -15.03 -2.82 22.29
CA PRO A 338 -14.65 -1.55 21.67
C PRO A 338 -13.67 -0.74 22.54
N LEU A 339 -12.60 -0.26 21.91
CA LEU A 339 -11.78 0.85 22.41
C LEU A 339 -12.44 2.16 21.97
N ASN A 340 -12.83 2.99 22.90
CA ASN A 340 -13.49 4.26 22.59
C ASN A 340 -12.48 5.38 22.40
N VAL A 341 -12.66 6.16 21.33
CA VAL A 341 -11.90 7.36 20.99
C VAL A 341 -12.85 8.55 21.06
N GLU A 342 -12.53 9.53 21.88
CA GLU A 342 -13.30 10.77 22.03
C GLU A 342 -12.59 11.89 21.27
N MET A 343 -13.35 12.69 20.54
CA MET A 343 -12.85 13.81 19.74
C MET A 343 -13.61 15.08 20.06
N ASN A 344 -12.88 16.18 20.12
CA ASN A 344 -13.45 17.52 20.31
C ASN A 344 -12.80 18.49 19.33
N GLY A 345 -13.52 19.54 18.92
CA GLY A 345 -13.07 20.46 17.89
C GLY A 345 -13.32 19.91 16.48
N VAL A 346 -12.60 20.44 15.52
CA VAL A 346 -12.79 20.16 14.10
C VAL A 346 -11.48 19.74 13.44
N ALA A 347 -11.54 18.65 12.67
CA ALA A 347 -10.49 18.24 11.77
C ALA A 347 -11.04 18.05 10.36
N ASP A 348 -10.19 18.15 9.33
CA ASP A 348 -10.57 17.86 7.94
C ASP A 348 -10.53 16.35 7.66
N GLN A 349 -9.61 15.66 8.33
CA GLN A 349 -9.41 14.23 8.22
C GLN A 349 -8.90 13.68 9.56
N VAL A 350 -9.37 12.51 9.94
CA VAL A 350 -8.88 11.78 11.11
C VAL A 350 -8.60 10.34 10.73
N ASP A 351 -7.38 9.94 10.92
CA ASP A 351 -6.86 8.62 10.65
C ASP A 351 -6.48 7.90 11.94
N PHE A 352 -6.87 6.64 12.05
CA PHE A 352 -6.57 5.78 13.19
C PHE A 352 -5.63 4.65 12.76
N TRP A 353 -4.58 4.46 13.52
CA TRP A 353 -3.61 3.38 13.36
C TRP A 353 -3.69 2.50 14.59
N SER A 354 -4.20 1.29 14.42
CA SER A 354 -4.40 0.37 15.54
C SER A 354 -3.10 -0.23 16.10
N GLY A 355 -2.02 -0.21 15.32
CA GLY A 355 -0.79 -0.94 15.64
C GLY A 355 -0.84 -2.42 15.26
N GLU A 356 -1.98 -2.93 14.79
CA GLU A 356 -2.09 -4.27 14.24
C GLU A 356 -1.42 -4.35 12.85
N GLN A 357 -1.19 -5.56 12.39
CA GLN A 357 -0.58 -5.79 11.07
C GLN A 357 -1.39 -5.09 9.96
N PHE A 358 -0.73 -4.34 9.08
CA PHE A 358 -1.25 -3.47 8.02
C PHE A 358 -1.86 -2.14 8.46
N HIS A 359 -1.92 -1.88 9.76
CA HIS A 359 -2.42 -0.64 10.37
C HIS A 359 -1.45 -0.10 11.42
N ASP A 360 -0.15 -0.31 11.24
CA ASP A 360 0.89 0.15 12.16
C ASP A 360 1.59 1.40 11.60
N TYR A 361 1.51 2.49 12.36
CA TYR A 361 2.10 3.79 12.03
C TYR A 361 3.61 3.74 11.75
N ALA A 362 4.33 2.74 12.28
CA ALA A 362 5.76 2.55 12.01
C ALA A 362 6.04 2.27 10.52
N TYR A 363 5.06 1.78 9.78
CA TYR A 363 5.15 1.45 8.36
C TYR A 363 4.44 2.45 7.43
N ILE A 364 4.12 3.65 7.91
CA ILE A 364 3.44 4.70 7.10
C ILE A 364 4.21 5.08 5.82
N ALA A 365 5.54 5.08 5.89
CA ALA A 365 6.43 5.46 4.79
C ALA A 365 7.45 4.37 4.43
N THR A 366 7.32 3.18 5.01
CA THR A 366 8.24 2.06 4.82
C THR A 366 7.43 0.83 4.42
N ASP A 367 7.83 0.18 3.35
CA ASP A 367 7.17 -1.05 2.93
C ASP A 367 7.24 -2.12 4.02
N ARG A 368 6.11 -2.77 4.27
CA ARG A 368 6.05 -3.95 5.12
C ARG A 368 6.50 -5.16 4.32
N ILE A 369 7.51 -5.82 4.85
CA ILE A 369 8.10 -7.01 4.24
C ILE A 369 7.68 -8.23 5.08
N ILE A 370 6.93 -9.14 4.47
CA ILE A 370 6.42 -10.34 5.15
C ILE A 370 7.19 -11.57 4.67
N PRO A 371 7.90 -12.25 5.57
CA PRO A 371 8.57 -13.51 5.23
C PRO A 371 7.57 -14.55 4.73
N GLN A 372 8.04 -15.46 3.85
CA GLN A 372 7.22 -16.58 3.44
C GLN A 372 7.00 -17.53 4.60
N ASN A 373 5.79 -18.06 4.70
CA ASN A 373 5.46 -19.08 5.68
C ASN A 373 6.10 -20.40 5.26
N VAL A 374 6.89 -21.01 6.14
CA VAL A 374 7.57 -22.27 5.86
C VAL A 374 6.94 -23.40 6.67
N LYS A 375 6.62 -24.50 5.98
CA LYS A 375 6.07 -25.70 6.59
C LYS A 375 6.99 -26.89 6.37
N VAL A 376 7.08 -27.73 7.37
CA VAL A 376 7.85 -28.98 7.34
C VAL A 376 6.93 -30.16 7.61
N LEU A 377 7.01 -31.17 6.75
CA LEU A 377 6.29 -32.41 6.87
C LEU A 377 7.28 -33.57 6.93
N LEU A 378 7.19 -34.41 7.98
CA LEU A 378 7.98 -35.64 8.13
C LEU A 378 7.06 -36.84 8.00
N LYS A 379 7.47 -37.83 7.20
CA LYS A 379 6.81 -39.14 7.11
C LYS A 379 7.76 -40.20 7.60
N MET A 380 7.41 -40.91 8.67
CA MET A 380 8.30 -41.85 9.27
C MET A 380 7.59 -43.05 9.90
N LEU A 381 8.39 -44.09 10.22
CA LEU A 381 7.98 -45.25 10.95
C LEU A 381 9.11 -45.71 11.87
N LEU A 382 8.78 -46.10 13.08
CA LEU A 382 9.70 -46.76 14.00
C LEU A 382 9.47 -48.26 14.00
N GLN A 383 10.55 -49.02 14.12
CA GLN A 383 10.48 -50.48 14.15
C GLN A 383 11.45 -51.08 15.19
N ASN A 384 11.00 -52.10 15.87
CA ASN A 384 11.75 -52.89 16.85
C ASN A 384 12.25 -52.07 18.07
N GLY A 385 12.67 -52.75 19.10
CA GLY A 385 13.25 -52.18 20.30
C GLY A 385 12.29 -51.42 21.20
N LEU A 386 12.84 -50.89 22.27
CA LEU A 386 12.14 -50.09 23.28
C LEU A 386 12.81 -48.71 23.51
N GLN A 387 13.61 -48.28 22.56
CA GLN A 387 14.14 -46.92 22.54
C GLN A 387 13.01 -45.96 22.12
N ARG A 388 12.54 -45.10 23.02
CA ARG A 388 11.27 -44.38 22.82
C ARG A 388 11.39 -43.29 21.79
N GLU A 389 12.30 -42.47 21.87
CA GLU A 389 12.43 -41.28 20.98
C GLU A 389 13.81 -41.32 20.31
N PRO A 390 14.06 -42.33 19.45
CA PRO A 390 15.39 -42.54 18.89
C PRO A 390 15.77 -41.50 17.85
N LEU A 391 14.83 -40.60 17.44
CA LEU A 391 15.04 -39.58 16.44
C LEU A 391 14.59 -38.26 16.99
N ALA A 392 15.45 -37.25 16.89
CA ALA A 392 15.12 -35.85 17.12
C ALA A 392 15.29 -35.04 15.84
N VAL A 393 14.41 -34.05 15.61
CA VAL A 393 14.52 -33.06 14.55
C VAL A 393 15.02 -31.76 15.18
N LYS A 394 16.17 -31.27 14.72
CA LYS A 394 16.80 -30.06 15.27
C LYS A 394 17.18 -29.09 14.14
N TYR A 395 17.15 -27.79 14.43
CA TYR A 395 17.60 -26.78 13.51
C TYR A 395 18.63 -25.82 14.13
N SER A 396 19.45 -25.19 13.30
CA SER A 396 20.50 -24.27 13.72
C SER A 396 20.71 -23.14 12.69
N ASN A 397 21.00 -21.94 13.20
CA ASN A 397 21.38 -20.79 12.38
C ASN A 397 22.88 -20.46 12.53
N ASN A 398 23.64 -21.20 13.35
CA ASN A 398 25.07 -21.00 13.55
C ASN A 398 25.94 -22.22 13.23
N TYR A 399 25.34 -23.27 12.69
CA TYR A 399 26.11 -24.41 12.20
C TYR A 399 26.91 -24.06 10.94
N THR A 400 28.15 -24.46 10.88
CA THR A 400 29.09 -24.08 9.79
C THR A 400 28.88 -24.85 8.49
N GLY A 401 28.12 -25.95 8.53
CA GLY A 401 27.95 -26.87 7.39
C GLY A 401 29.10 -27.88 7.25
N GLU A 402 30.07 -27.91 8.18
CA GLU A 402 31.14 -28.88 8.17
C GLU A 402 30.63 -30.26 8.64
N LEU A 403 30.81 -31.29 7.80
CA LEU A 403 30.21 -32.60 7.97
C LEU A 403 31.03 -33.47 8.94
N THR A 404 31.29 -32.97 10.15
CA THR A 404 31.97 -33.66 11.25
C THR A 404 31.11 -33.65 12.52
N GLU A 405 31.31 -34.64 13.38
CA GLU A 405 30.62 -34.70 14.66
C GLU A 405 31.01 -33.54 15.56
N GLU A 406 32.27 -33.12 15.54
CA GLU A 406 32.78 -32.00 16.31
C GLU A 406 32.10 -30.69 15.93
N ALA A 407 31.93 -30.42 14.62
CA ALA A 407 31.24 -29.24 14.15
C ALA A 407 29.75 -29.23 14.52
N ILE A 408 29.09 -30.39 14.45
CA ILE A 408 27.70 -30.54 14.90
C ILE A 408 27.58 -30.28 16.40
N GLN A 409 28.49 -30.79 17.21
CA GLN A 409 28.47 -30.59 18.66
C GLN A 409 28.83 -29.15 19.08
N ALA A 410 29.61 -28.44 18.27
CA ALA A 410 29.98 -27.04 18.52
C ALA A 410 28.85 -26.07 18.21
N ALA A 411 27.88 -26.43 17.37
CA ALA A 411 26.75 -25.60 17.00
C ALA A 411 25.64 -25.59 18.07
N THR A 412 24.86 -24.50 18.07
CA THR A 412 23.67 -24.42 18.91
C THR A 412 22.48 -24.97 18.14
N TRP A 413 21.81 -25.96 18.70
CA TRP A 413 20.66 -26.62 18.09
C TRP A 413 19.39 -26.39 18.91
N THR A 414 18.32 -25.97 18.24
CA THR A 414 16.98 -25.92 18.80
C THR A 414 16.26 -27.22 18.47
N ASP A 415 15.72 -27.90 19.46
CA ASP A 415 14.98 -29.15 19.30
C ASP A 415 13.51 -28.82 18.94
N ALA A 416 13.08 -29.22 17.75
CA ALA A 416 11.74 -29.07 17.24
C ALA A 416 10.90 -30.35 17.28
N SER A 417 11.44 -31.45 17.85
CA SER A 417 10.84 -32.79 17.80
C SER A 417 9.41 -32.81 18.31
N ALA A 418 9.12 -32.11 19.41
CA ALA A 418 7.80 -32.09 20.03
C ALA A 418 6.68 -31.60 19.12
N ALA A 419 6.99 -30.70 18.17
CA ALA A 419 6.01 -30.16 17.23
C ALA A 419 5.55 -31.16 16.17
N PHE A 420 6.37 -32.20 15.90
CA PHE A 420 6.09 -33.21 14.87
C PHE A 420 5.12 -34.29 15.26
N GLN A 421 4.86 -34.51 16.55
CA GLN A 421 4.04 -35.63 17.04
C GLN A 421 4.52 -36.96 16.45
N MET A 422 5.83 -37.20 16.54
CA MET A 422 6.45 -38.42 16.00
C MET A 422 5.99 -39.67 16.74
N PRO A 423 5.92 -40.84 16.04
CA PRO A 423 5.62 -42.12 16.72
C PRO A 423 6.69 -42.45 17.78
N THR A 424 6.28 -43.09 18.85
CA THR A 424 7.16 -43.61 19.87
C THR A 424 7.32 -45.12 19.70
N THR A 425 8.18 -45.76 20.49
CA THR A 425 8.37 -47.21 20.42
C THR A 425 7.32 -48.02 21.22
N LEU A 426 6.12 -47.50 21.37
CA LEU A 426 5.01 -48.16 22.03
C LEU A 426 4.19 -48.99 21.05
N TRP A 427 4.64 -50.23 20.82
CA TRP A 427 3.93 -51.15 19.95
C TRP A 427 2.48 -51.39 20.40
N GLY A 428 1.55 -51.33 19.46
CA GLY A 428 0.12 -51.49 19.69
C GLY A 428 -0.56 -50.26 20.31
N VAL A 429 0.17 -49.22 20.66
CA VAL A 429 -0.33 -47.95 21.20
C VAL A 429 -0.05 -46.83 20.22
N ASP A 430 1.12 -46.82 19.62
CA ASP A 430 1.56 -45.81 18.67
C ASP A 430 1.38 -46.31 17.23
N PRO A 431 0.62 -45.63 16.39
CA PRO A 431 0.32 -46.09 15.03
C PRO A 431 1.55 -46.17 14.12
N GLY A 432 2.59 -45.37 14.39
CA GLY A 432 3.82 -45.34 13.59
C GLY A 432 4.85 -46.38 14.05
N TYR A 433 4.54 -47.24 15.05
CA TYR A 433 5.44 -48.27 15.55
C TYR A 433 5.02 -49.67 15.12
N THR A 434 5.96 -50.48 14.64
CA THR A 434 5.68 -51.87 14.23
C THR A 434 6.90 -52.76 14.32
N PHE A 435 6.67 -54.07 14.47
CA PHE A 435 7.70 -55.09 14.24
C PHE A 435 7.88 -55.44 12.75
N ASN A 436 6.87 -55.22 11.96
CA ASN A 436 6.91 -55.48 10.51
C ASN A 436 6.48 -54.26 9.72
N LYS A 437 7.46 -53.52 9.17
CA LYS A 437 7.26 -52.29 8.37
C LYS A 437 6.40 -52.49 7.11
N SER A 438 6.25 -53.71 6.63
CA SER A 438 5.44 -53.98 5.43
C SER A 438 3.94 -54.09 5.73
N THR A 439 3.52 -53.99 6.99
CA THR A 439 2.12 -54.06 7.41
C THR A 439 1.59 -52.80 8.08
N THR A 440 2.44 -51.80 8.26
CA THR A 440 2.06 -50.54 8.92
C THR A 440 2.37 -49.35 8.01
N GLU A 441 1.42 -48.47 7.88
CA GLU A 441 1.58 -47.21 7.13
C GLU A 441 2.50 -46.26 7.90
N PRO A 442 3.34 -45.46 7.18
CA PRO A 442 4.12 -44.42 7.82
C PRO A 442 3.24 -43.37 8.49
N SER A 443 3.63 -42.94 9.68
CA SER A 443 3.00 -41.79 10.33
C SER A 443 3.32 -40.51 9.57
N ILE A 444 2.32 -39.64 9.43
CA ILE A 444 2.46 -38.26 8.93
C ILE A 444 2.63 -37.37 10.16
N CYS A 445 3.82 -36.77 10.30
CA CYS A 445 4.22 -35.96 11.44
C CYS A 445 4.29 -34.50 10.99
N GLY A 446 3.36 -33.66 11.46
CA GLY A 446 3.18 -32.30 11.00
C GLY A 446 1.95 -32.14 10.08
N PRO A 447 1.82 -31.08 9.27
CA PRO A 447 2.88 -30.07 9.01
C PRO A 447 3.20 -29.20 10.23
N VAL A 448 4.47 -28.89 10.42
CA VAL A 448 4.99 -28.01 11.46
C VAL A 448 5.26 -26.65 10.84
N ASP A 449 4.85 -25.57 11.50
CA ASP A 449 5.26 -24.22 11.13
C ASP A 449 6.73 -24.01 11.51
N ALA A 450 7.56 -23.87 10.49
CA ALA A 450 9.00 -23.66 10.60
C ALA A 450 9.43 -22.24 10.23
N THR A 451 8.49 -21.31 10.13
CA THR A 451 8.77 -19.92 9.71
C THR A 451 9.81 -19.26 10.61
N SER A 452 9.77 -19.53 11.92
CA SER A 452 10.72 -18.99 12.89
C SER A 452 12.10 -19.69 12.92
N TRP A 453 12.29 -20.77 12.17
CA TRP A 453 13.59 -21.47 12.11
C TRP A 453 14.62 -20.70 11.30
N PHE A 454 14.17 -19.85 10.40
CA PHE A 454 15.00 -19.07 9.48
C PHE A 454 15.38 -17.74 10.11
N ALA A 455 16.67 -17.44 10.16
CA ALA A 455 17.22 -16.23 10.75
C ALA A 455 18.54 -15.81 10.10
N GLY A 456 19.07 -14.68 10.55
CA GLY A 456 20.31 -14.07 10.05
C GLY A 456 20.14 -13.34 8.72
N GLU A 457 21.23 -12.74 8.23
CA GLU A 457 21.24 -11.95 6.99
C GLU A 457 20.85 -12.78 5.74
N GLU A 458 21.15 -14.09 5.77
CA GLU A 458 20.86 -15.01 4.66
C GLU A 458 19.47 -15.64 4.74
N ASP A 459 18.71 -15.37 5.80
CA ASP A 459 17.38 -15.93 6.03
C ASP A 459 17.34 -17.45 5.81
N SER A 460 18.20 -18.16 6.53
CA SER A 460 18.50 -19.57 6.31
C SER A 460 18.60 -20.35 7.61
N CYS A 461 18.50 -21.68 7.51
CA CYS A 461 18.79 -22.59 8.60
C CYS A 461 19.33 -23.91 8.10
N TYR A 462 20.08 -24.60 8.95
CA TYR A 462 20.38 -26.03 8.80
C TYR A 462 19.39 -26.84 9.61
N VAL A 463 19.02 -28.01 9.09
CA VAL A 463 18.23 -29.01 9.80
C VAL A 463 19.03 -30.28 9.91
N ILE A 464 18.98 -30.96 11.07
CA ILE A 464 19.50 -32.30 11.23
C ILE A 464 18.46 -33.24 11.82
N PHE A 465 18.56 -34.51 11.45
CA PHE A 465 17.97 -35.57 12.23
C PHE A 465 19.06 -36.16 13.12
N HIS A 466 18.86 -36.10 14.40
CA HIS A 466 19.74 -36.71 15.37
C HIS A 466 19.14 -38.02 15.83
N TYR A 467 19.73 -39.15 15.41
CA TYR A 467 19.36 -40.49 15.83
C TYR A 467 20.25 -40.88 16.99
N HIS A 468 19.64 -41.07 18.17
CA HIS A 468 20.34 -41.42 19.40
C HIS A 468 19.80 -42.73 19.99
N ILE A 469 20.66 -43.69 20.27
CA ILE A 469 20.34 -44.95 20.93
C ILE A 469 21.18 -45.08 22.19
N VAL A 470 20.51 -45.22 23.32
CA VAL A 470 21.16 -45.47 24.61
C VAL A 470 21.63 -46.91 24.67
N LYS A 471 22.78 -47.13 25.25
CA LYS A 471 23.35 -48.48 25.46
C LYS A 471 22.37 -49.43 26.15
N ASN A 472 22.50 -50.70 25.83
CA ASN A 472 21.66 -51.73 26.43
C ASN A 472 21.96 -51.88 27.92
N ASP A 473 20.89 -52.01 28.72
CA ASP A 473 20.95 -52.25 30.15
C ASP A 473 20.02 -53.44 30.46
N PRO A 474 20.55 -54.60 30.84
CA PRO A 474 19.76 -55.81 31.12
C PRO A 474 18.82 -55.68 32.33
N ASP A 475 19.08 -54.69 33.20
CA ASP A 475 18.25 -54.47 34.39
C ASP A 475 17.21 -53.36 34.19
N TRP A 476 17.19 -52.75 33.01
CA TRP A 476 16.23 -51.71 32.70
C TRP A 476 14.79 -52.26 32.65
N VAL A 477 13.89 -51.53 33.26
CA VAL A 477 12.44 -51.80 33.21
C VAL A 477 11.76 -50.67 32.46
N ASP A 478 10.95 -51.02 31.46
CA ASP A 478 10.18 -50.03 30.75
C ASP A 478 9.19 -49.32 31.69
N PRO A 479 9.27 -47.99 31.85
CA PRO A 479 8.46 -47.27 32.82
C PRO A 479 6.96 -47.20 32.46
N ILE A 480 6.58 -47.54 31.24
CA ILE A 480 5.18 -47.47 30.79
C ILE A 480 4.54 -48.86 30.77
N ILE A 481 5.19 -49.81 30.15
CA ILE A 481 4.62 -51.16 30.00
C ILE A 481 5.09 -52.14 31.06
N GLY A 482 6.04 -51.74 31.92
CA GLY A 482 6.52 -52.53 33.05
C GLY A 482 7.35 -53.76 32.68
N ASN A 483 7.64 -53.99 31.41
CA ASN A 483 8.44 -55.15 30.99
C ASN A 483 9.90 -54.93 31.35
N LYS A 484 10.48 -55.94 32.08
CA LYS A 484 11.92 -55.99 32.27
C LYS A 484 12.55 -56.57 31.01
N GLY A 485 13.54 -55.91 30.51
CA GLY A 485 14.26 -56.42 29.36
C GLY A 485 15.18 -55.36 28.71
N GLU A 486 15.88 -55.86 27.74
CA GLU A 486 16.82 -55.05 26.98
C GLU A 486 16.10 -53.97 26.18
N ARG A 487 16.57 -52.74 26.25
CA ARG A 487 16.05 -51.64 25.40
C ARG A 487 16.11 -52.01 23.93
N GLY A 488 17.09 -52.84 23.53
CA GLY A 488 17.28 -53.24 22.15
C GLY A 488 17.59 -52.08 21.23
N ARG A 489 17.38 -52.32 19.97
CA ARG A 489 17.53 -51.29 18.91
C ARG A 489 16.17 -50.85 18.42
N SER A 490 16.03 -49.58 18.10
CA SER A 490 14.88 -49.06 17.39
C SER A 490 15.32 -48.53 16.01
N TYR A 491 14.63 -48.93 14.99
CA TYR A 491 14.91 -48.45 13.65
C TYR A 491 14.01 -47.28 13.30
N ALA A 492 14.58 -46.18 12.77
CA ALA A 492 13.84 -45.10 12.17
C ALA A 492 13.87 -45.23 10.63
N TYR A 493 12.71 -45.39 10.03
CA TYR A 493 12.53 -45.35 8.58
C TYR A 493 11.90 -44.06 8.21
N ILE A 494 12.57 -43.29 7.36
CA ILE A 494 12.12 -41.98 6.88
C ILE A 494 11.61 -42.15 5.46
N TYR A 495 10.35 -41.78 5.23
CA TYR A 495 9.64 -41.90 3.95
C TYR A 495 9.49 -40.59 3.24
N GLY A 496 9.68 -39.48 3.91
CA GLY A 496 9.66 -38.16 3.35
C GLY A 496 10.06 -37.12 4.37
N PHE A 497 10.73 -36.10 3.89
CA PHE A 497 11.01 -34.87 4.60
C PHE A 497 10.82 -33.74 3.59
N ASP A 498 9.65 -33.11 3.69
CA ASP A 498 9.18 -32.11 2.73
C ASP A 498 9.23 -30.74 3.43
N VAL A 499 9.91 -29.78 2.81
CA VAL A 499 9.95 -28.39 3.27
C VAL A 499 9.39 -27.52 2.15
N THR A 500 8.33 -26.79 2.45
CA THR A 500 7.67 -25.91 1.50
C THR A 500 7.58 -24.50 2.05
N ALA A 501 7.64 -23.51 1.17
CA ALA A 501 7.44 -22.11 1.49
C ALA A 501 6.25 -21.56 0.72
N THR A 502 5.45 -20.71 1.36
CA THR A 502 4.25 -20.11 0.78
C THR A 502 4.35 -18.59 0.94
N PRO A 503 4.32 -17.80 -0.15
CA PRO A 503 4.29 -16.34 -0.06
C PRO A 503 3.02 -15.84 0.63
N TYR A 504 3.12 -14.72 1.33
CA TYR A 504 1.97 -14.09 1.94
C TYR A 504 0.87 -13.81 0.89
N GLY A 505 -0.37 -14.10 1.24
CA GLY A 505 -1.53 -13.91 0.34
C GLY A 505 -1.63 -14.91 -0.82
N SER A 506 -0.76 -15.91 -0.89
CA SER A 506 -0.74 -16.95 -1.91
C SER A 506 -1.11 -18.31 -1.33
N THR A 507 -1.59 -19.21 -2.18
CA THR A 507 -1.75 -20.65 -1.89
C THR A 507 -0.73 -21.50 -2.66
N ALA A 508 0.11 -20.87 -3.49
CA ALA A 508 1.13 -21.57 -4.26
C ALA A 508 2.34 -21.86 -3.39
N GLU A 509 2.67 -23.14 -3.23
CA GLU A 509 3.83 -23.59 -2.46
C GLU A 509 5.07 -23.69 -3.36
N THR A 510 6.19 -23.24 -2.83
CA THR A 510 7.53 -23.50 -3.40
C THR A 510 8.20 -24.59 -2.59
N VAL A 511 8.63 -25.65 -3.25
CA VAL A 511 9.38 -26.72 -2.60
C VAL A 511 10.81 -26.25 -2.33
N LEU A 512 11.20 -26.18 -1.05
CA LEU A 512 12.57 -25.91 -0.62
C LEU A 512 13.40 -27.19 -0.51
N TYR A 513 12.74 -28.24 -0.09
CA TYR A 513 13.35 -29.57 0.04
C TYR A 513 12.30 -30.67 -0.14
N ASN A 514 12.56 -31.61 -1.02
CA ASN A 514 11.78 -32.84 -1.22
C ASN A 514 12.55 -33.75 -2.18
N HIS A 515 13.38 -34.65 -1.65
CA HIS A 515 14.23 -35.47 -2.49
C HIS A 515 14.22 -36.96 -2.12
N ILE A 516 14.33 -37.80 -3.13
CA ILE A 516 14.63 -39.24 -3.01
C ILE A 516 16.01 -39.44 -3.64
N TYR A 517 16.95 -40.01 -2.89
CA TYR A 517 18.34 -40.10 -3.27
C TYR A 517 18.78 -41.54 -3.61
N SER A 518 19.82 -41.61 -4.45
CA SER A 518 20.54 -42.85 -4.72
C SER A 518 21.56 -43.12 -3.62
N ILE A 519 22.04 -44.38 -3.55
CA ILE A 519 23.07 -44.82 -2.62
C ILE A 519 24.43 -44.81 -3.28
N THR A 520 25.43 -44.40 -2.55
CA THR A 520 26.85 -44.56 -2.86
C THR A 520 27.58 -45.15 -1.65
N THR A 521 28.86 -45.48 -1.80
CA THR A 521 29.71 -45.93 -0.68
C THR A 521 30.95 -45.05 -0.61
N ILE A 522 31.12 -44.38 0.52
CA ILE A 522 32.28 -43.54 0.83
C ILE A 522 32.97 -44.13 2.06
N ASP A 523 34.27 -44.42 1.98
CA ASP A 523 35.09 -45.00 3.04
C ASP A 523 34.46 -46.25 3.69
N GLY A 524 33.87 -47.11 2.84
CA GLY A 524 33.24 -48.36 3.28
C GLY A 524 31.86 -48.20 3.95
N LYS A 525 31.37 -46.97 4.10
CA LYS A 525 30.05 -46.65 4.67
C LYS A 525 29.06 -46.26 3.57
N LYS A 526 27.83 -46.69 3.69
CA LYS A 526 26.77 -46.26 2.76
C LYS A 526 26.41 -44.82 3.05
N GLN A 527 26.30 -44.06 1.96
CA GLN A 527 26.00 -42.63 1.98
C GLN A 527 24.97 -42.31 0.88
N PHE A 528 24.37 -41.11 0.94
CA PHE A 528 23.66 -40.59 -0.20
C PHE A 528 24.62 -40.30 -1.35
N ALA A 529 24.19 -40.44 -2.59
CA ALA A 529 25.02 -40.10 -3.73
C ALA A 529 25.40 -38.64 -3.65
N ASP A 530 26.61 -38.32 -4.12
CA ASP A 530 27.13 -36.95 -4.19
C ASP A 530 26.45 -36.19 -5.35
N VAL A 531 25.27 -35.66 -5.03
CA VAL A 531 24.47 -34.84 -5.93
C VAL A 531 24.01 -33.58 -5.17
N GLU A 532 23.81 -32.49 -5.89
CA GLU A 532 23.33 -31.25 -5.28
C GLU A 532 22.01 -31.49 -4.50
N GLY A 533 21.97 -30.98 -3.28
CA GLY A 533 20.80 -31.14 -2.38
C GLY A 533 20.76 -32.46 -1.62
N ALA A 534 21.69 -33.37 -1.79
CA ALA A 534 21.73 -34.61 -0.98
C ALA A 534 22.06 -34.31 0.49
N PRO A 535 21.36 -34.95 1.45
CA PRO A 535 21.78 -34.92 2.85
C PRO A 535 23.06 -35.75 3.02
N TYR A 536 23.70 -35.61 4.18
CA TYR A 536 24.89 -36.37 4.54
C TYR A 536 24.71 -37.04 5.90
N ILE A 537 25.14 -38.32 6.02
CA ILE A 537 25.09 -39.04 7.29
C ILE A 537 26.44 -38.89 7.97
N VAL A 538 26.49 -38.13 9.06
CA VAL A 538 27.63 -38.06 9.97
C VAL A 538 27.47 -39.15 11.02
N HIS A 539 28.44 -40.04 11.07
CA HIS A 539 28.49 -41.14 12.05
C HIS A 539 29.28 -40.69 13.28
N GLY A 540 28.65 -40.76 14.45
CA GLY A 540 29.33 -40.50 15.70
C GLY A 540 30.47 -41.53 15.97
N ALA A 541 31.39 -41.13 16.81
CA ALA A 541 32.61 -41.92 17.10
C ALA A 541 32.37 -43.37 17.56
N THR A 542 31.18 -43.65 18.10
CA THR A 542 30.80 -44.96 18.61
C THR A 542 30.10 -45.90 17.59
N ILE A 543 29.89 -45.41 16.37
CA ILE A 543 29.24 -46.18 15.29
C ILE A 543 30.23 -47.20 14.72
N ASP A 544 29.83 -48.47 14.66
CA ASP A 544 30.62 -49.58 14.14
C ASP A 544 29.99 -50.24 12.90
N SER A 545 30.64 -51.26 12.34
CA SER A 545 30.20 -51.92 11.11
C SER A 545 28.84 -52.63 11.21
N GLY A 546 28.34 -52.87 12.41
CA GLY A 546 27.01 -53.47 12.64
C GLY A 546 25.88 -52.45 12.72
N ASP A 547 26.21 -51.16 12.76
CA ASP A 547 25.27 -50.05 12.79
C ASP A 547 25.01 -49.57 11.38
N TRP A 548 23.85 -49.00 11.13
CA TRP A 548 23.54 -48.51 9.80
C TRP A 548 22.73 -47.21 9.80
N GLY A 549 23.38 -46.18 9.27
CA GLY A 549 22.69 -45.07 8.65
C GLY A 549 22.85 -45.29 7.16
N GLN A 550 21.78 -45.47 6.43
CA GLN A 550 21.89 -45.74 5.00
C GLN A 550 20.67 -45.26 4.24
N PRO A 551 20.89 -44.67 3.06
CA PRO A 551 19.83 -44.41 2.09
C PRO A 551 19.15 -45.71 1.66
N ALA A 552 17.91 -45.61 1.20
CA ALA A 552 17.14 -46.77 0.75
C ALA A 552 16.70 -46.59 -0.71
N THR A 553 16.63 -47.74 -1.42
CA THR A 553 16.29 -47.74 -2.86
C THR A 553 15.03 -48.52 -3.19
N TYR A 554 14.30 -48.97 -2.18
CA TYR A 554 13.11 -49.80 -2.40
C TYR A 554 11.91 -49.26 -1.61
N SER A 555 10.72 -49.55 -2.11
CA SER A 555 9.45 -49.19 -1.52
C SER A 555 8.78 -50.40 -0.84
N TYR A 556 7.89 -50.08 0.08
CA TYR A 556 6.94 -51.07 0.66
C TYR A 556 5.53 -50.74 0.16
N THR A 557 4.73 -51.80 -0.01
CA THR A 557 3.32 -51.64 -0.34
C THR A 557 2.50 -52.08 0.87
N VAL A 558 1.67 -51.17 1.38
CA VAL A 558 0.72 -51.42 2.45
C VAL A 558 -0.67 -51.07 1.92
N ASN A 559 -1.63 -51.98 2.05
CA ASN A 559 -3.02 -51.77 1.57
C ASN A 559 -3.12 -51.28 0.12
N GLY A 560 -2.21 -51.72 -0.75
CA GLY A 560 -2.15 -51.31 -2.14
C GLY A 560 -1.46 -49.96 -2.42
N GLN A 561 -1.07 -49.22 -1.39
CA GLN A 561 -0.32 -47.99 -1.50
C GLN A 561 1.18 -48.24 -1.38
N SER A 562 1.98 -47.74 -2.30
CA SER A 562 3.44 -47.80 -2.28
C SER A 562 4.06 -46.68 -1.48
N TYR A 563 4.95 -47.00 -0.56
CA TYR A 563 5.70 -46.05 0.27
C TYR A 563 7.20 -46.23 0.02
N PRO A 564 7.82 -45.45 -0.86
CA PRO A 564 9.27 -45.44 -0.97
C PRO A 564 9.84 -44.80 0.28
N TYR A 565 10.84 -45.43 0.92
CA TYR A 565 11.55 -44.75 2.00
C TYR A 565 12.89 -44.16 1.51
N VAL A 566 13.25 -43.00 2.06
CA VAL A 566 14.43 -42.24 1.64
C VAL A 566 15.67 -42.80 2.33
N PHE A 567 15.58 -43.08 3.63
CA PHE A 567 16.69 -43.65 4.40
C PHE A 567 16.21 -44.35 5.67
N ARG A 568 17.14 -45.08 6.26
CA ARG A 568 16.95 -45.82 7.46
C ARG A 568 18.11 -45.62 8.41
N LEU A 569 17.82 -45.43 9.70
CA LEU A 569 18.78 -45.37 10.79
C LEU A 569 18.55 -46.54 11.73
N GLY A 570 19.62 -47.15 12.21
CA GLY A 570 19.55 -48.28 13.10
C GLY A 570 20.92 -48.70 13.64
N THR A 571 20.92 -49.47 14.73
CA THR A 571 22.12 -49.93 15.37
C THR A 571 22.11 -51.46 15.52
N THR A 572 23.20 -52.04 16.02
CA THR A 572 23.28 -53.43 16.44
C THR A 572 22.24 -53.74 17.52
N PHE A 573 21.83 -55.00 17.63
CA PHE A 573 20.74 -55.44 18.52
C PHE A 573 20.97 -55.09 20.00
N ARG A 574 22.20 -55.14 20.47
CA ARG A 574 22.58 -54.87 21.87
C ARG A 574 23.76 -53.91 21.90
N PRO A 575 23.56 -52.61 21.74
CA PRO A 575 24.65 -51.66 21.80
C PRO A 575 25.25 -51.62 23.20
N THR A 576 26.56 -51.75 23.29
CA THR A 576 27.32 -51.70 24.57
C THR A 576 27.69 -50.28 25.00
N VAL A 577 27.58 -49.33 24.10
CA VAL A 577 27.79 -47.89 24.29
C VAL A 577 26.66 -47.13 23.62
N ASP A 578 26.45 -45.89 24.04
CA ASP A 578 25.50 -44.99 23.37
C ASP A 578 25.95 -44.74 21.92
N LYS A 579 24.99 -44.61 21.03
CA LYS A 579 25.21 -44.50 19.59
C LYS A 579 24.54 -43.24 19.04
N ASP A 580 25.28 -42.43 18.29
CA ASP A 580 24.81 -41.22 17.65
C ASP A 580 25.05 -41.25 16.14
N MET A 581 24.03 -40.87 15.39
CA MET A 581 24.12 -40.58 13.94
C MET A 581 23.34 -39.32 13.64
N TYR A 582 23.87 -38.55 12.73
CA TYR A 582 23.26 -37.30 12.33
C TYR A 582 23.02 -37.29 10.80
N VAL A 583 21.80 -37.03 10.38
CA VAL A 583 21.50 -36.74 8.96
C VAL A 583 21.49 -35.26 8.82
N VAL A 584 22.49 -34.70 8.18
CA VAL A 584 22.65 -33.27 7.94
C VAL A 584 22.04 -32.96 6.60
N PHE A 585 21.01 -32.12 6.60
CA PHE A 585 20.40 -31.62 5.38
C PHE A 585 21.17 -30.39 4.83
N PRO A 586 21.12 -30.11 3.52
CA PRO A 586 21.70 -28.92 2.97
C PRO A 586 21.17 -27.65 3.63
N LEU A 587 21.90 -26.55 3.52
CA LEU A 587 21.42 -25.24 3.97
C LEU A 587 20.09 -24.90 3.28
N LEU A 588 19.05 -24.77 4.07
CA LEU A 588 17.75 -24.31 3.61
C LEU A 588 17.75 -22.78 3.59
N LYS A 589 17.38 -22.19 2.46
CA LYS A 589 17.19 -20.74 2.31
C LYS A 589 15.74 -20.47 2.05
N ARG A 590 15.16 -19.54 2.82
CA ARG A 590 13.80 -19.08 2.55
C ARG A 590 13.80 -18.20 1.29
N PRO A 591 12.82 -18.35 0.39
CA PRO A 591 12.71 -17.48 -0.77
C PRO A 591 12.42 -16.04 -0.35
N ALA A 592 12.65 -15.09 -1.27
CA ALA A 592 12.44 -13.68 -1.01
C ALA A 592 11.07 -13.39 -0.39
N PRO A 593 11.00 -12.53 0.63
CA PRO A 593 9.76 -12.18 1.28
C PRO A 593 8.82 -11.40 0.34
N THR A 594 7.57 -11.33 0.72
CA THR A 594 6.56 -10.55 -0.01
C THR A 594 6.60 -9.09 0.48
N ASN A 595 6.81 -8.17 -0.45
CA ASN A 595 6.59 -6.75 -0.21
C ASN A 595 5.10 -6.44 -0.40
N VAL A 596 4.41 -6.00 0.66
CA VAL A 596 2.98 -5.65 0.63
C VAL A 596 2.75 -4.13 0.62
N GLY A 597 3.83 -3.35 0.51
CA GLY A 597 3.78 -1.90 0.57
C GLY A 597 3.67 -1.34 1.98
N PRO A 598 3.52 -0.03 2.12
CA PRO A 598 3.31 0.62 3.40
C PRO A 598 1.93 0.29 3.99
N ASP A 599 1.84 0.30 5.31
CA ASP A 599 0.58 0.14 6.02
C ASP A 599 -0.34 1.35 5.76
N LYS A 600 -1.64 1.14 5.96
CA LYS A 600 -2.66 2.17 5.73
C LYS A 600 -3.42 2.46 7.01
N PRO A 601 -3.85 3.72 7.21
CA PRO A 601 -4.72 4.05 8.33
C PRO A 601 -6.11 3.44 8.15
N ILE A 602 -6.84 3.42 9.25
CA ILE A 602 -8.28 3.20 9.26
C ILE A 602 -8.91 4.60 9.29
N ALA A 603 -9.66 4.94 8.26
CA ALA A 603 -10.32 6.23 8.18
C ALA A 603 -11.40 6.34 9.25
N VAL A 604 -11.26 7.32 10.13
CA VAL A 604 -12.27 7.70 11.13
C VAL A 604 -13.19 8.78 10.55
N GLN A 605 -12.59 9.71 9.81
CA GLN A 605 -13.25 10.79 9.13
C GLN A 605 -12.52 11.11 7.84
N SER A 606 -13.25 11.10 6.73
CA SER A 606 -12.74 11.56 5.43
C SER A 606 -12.95 13.07 5.28
N ARG A 607 -12.16 13.68 4.39
CA ARG A 607 -12.30 15.11 4.10
C ARG A 607 -13.71 15.46 3.62
N GLY A 608 -14.26 16.55 4.15
CA GLY A 608 -15.61 17.01 3.86
C GLY A 608 -16.69 16.41 4.75
N GLU A 609 -16.36 15.47 5.60
CA GLU A 609 -17.27 14.97 6.65
C GLU A 609 -17.15 15.78 7.94
N SER A 610 -18.17 15.74 8.77
CA SER A 610 -18.14 16.36 10.10
C SER A 610 -17.36 15.50 11.06
N THR A 611 -16.51 16.10 11.89
CA THR A 611 -15.75 15.39 12.92
C THR A 611 -16.69 14.71 13.91
N PRO A 612 -16.61 13.37 14.06
CA PRO A 612 -17.44 12.65 15.02
C PRO A 612 -16.96 12.98 16.44
N LYS A 613 -17.89 13.10 17.40
CA LYS A 613 -17.54 13.31 18.82
C LYS A 613 -16.95 12.08 19.49
N SER A 614 -17.27 10.90 18.95
CA SER A 614 -16.77 9.62 19.42
C SER A 614 -16.72 8.62 18.28
N TRP A 615 -15.75 7.73 18.36
CA TRP A 615 -15.55 6.61 17.45
C TRP A 615 -15.02 5.41 18.26
N SER A 616 -15.09 4.21 17.71
CA SER A 616 -14.59 3.04 18.42
C SER A 616 -13.91 2.05 17.47
N TYR A 617 -12.90 1.37 18.00
CA TYR A 617 -12.17 0.31 17.33
C TYR A 617 -12.22 -0.99 18.13
N THR A 618 -12.23 -2.13 17.47
CA THR A 618 -12.26 -3.46 18.10
C THR A 618 -11.05 -4.27 17.63
N PHE A 619 -10.21 -4.67 18.58
CA PHE A 619 -9.04 -5.51 18.31
C PHE A 619 -9.43 -6.97 18.13
N THR A 620 -8.69 -7.67 17.27
CA THR A 620 -8.92 -9.08 16.93
C THR A 620 -8.04 -10.04 17.71
N GLU A 621 -6.92 -9.55 18.27
CA GLU A 621 -5.94 -10.36 19.01
C GLU A 621 -5.51 -9.64 20.29
N ALA A 622 -5.16 -10.42 21.31
CA ALA A 622 -4.61 -9.91 22.56
C ALA A 622 -3.15 -9.45 22.34
N GLY A 623 -2.77 -8.34 22.97
CA GLY A 623 -1.41 -7.77 22.83
C GLY A 623 -1.30 -6.38 23.38
N THR A 624 -0.11 -5.80 23.27
CA THR A 624 0.14 -4.39 23.57
C THR A 624 0.37 -3.66 22.24
N TYR A 625 -0.49 -2.69 21.96
CA TYR A 625 -0.51 -1.98 20.68
C TYR A 625 -0.12 -0.53 20.84
N ARG A 626 0.69 -0.03 19.91
CA ARG A 626 0.95 1.40 19.73
C ARG A 626 -0.13 1.98 18.84
N VAL A 627 -1.15 2.53 19.45
CA VAL A 627 -2.25 3.22 18.74
C VAL A 627 -1.84 4.65 18.43
N VAL A 628 -2.04 5.08 17.18
CA VAL A 628 -1.79 6.45 16.76
C VAL A 628 -3.05 7.02 16.14
N VAL A 629 -3.41 8.24 16.55
CA VAL A 629 -4.45 9.03 15.90
C VAL A 629 -3.78 10.22 15.24
N GLU A 630 -3.88 10.29 13.92
CA GLU A 630 -3.40 11.40 13.11
C GLU A 630 -4.60 12.23 12.65
N ALA A 631 -4.62 13.51 12.97
CA ALA A 631 -5.62 14.43 12.48
C ALA A 631 -4.97 15.47 11.58
N THR A 632 -5.57 15.70 10.44
CA THR A 632 -5.21 16.78 9.52
C THR A 632 -6.17 17.95 9.74
N VAL A 633 -5.62 19.11 10.03
CA VAL A 633 -6.37 20.36 10.17
C VAL A 633 -5.83 21.36 9.16
N THR A 634 -6.65 21.73 8.21
CA THR A 634 -6.29 22.71 7.19
C THR A 634 -6.83 24.08 7.58
N THR A 635 -5.94 24.95 7.95
CA THR A 635 -6.26 26.35 8.26
C THR A 635 -5.81 27.25 7.12
N LEU A 636 -6.13 28.54 7.19
CA LEU A 636 -5.58 29.51 6.26
C LEU A 636 -4.05 29.66 6.39
N ALA A 637 -3.46 29.24 7.51
CA ALA A 637 -2.01 29.17 7.71
C ALA A 637 -1.36 27.96 7.01
N GLY A 638 -2.16 27.03 6.52
CA GLY A 638 -1.74 25.80 5.88
C GLY A 638 -2.29 24.57 6.58
N GLU A 639 -1.92 23.41 6.03
CA GLU A 639 -2.25 22.11 6.58
C GLU A 639 -1.30 21.78 7.74
N THR A 640 -1.84 21.38 8.87
CA THR A 640 -1.09 20.89 10.02
C THR A 640 -1.57 19.49 10.37
N LYS A 641 -0.60 18.61 10.67
CA LYS A 641 -0.89 17.29 11.17
C LYS A 641 -0.66 17.26 12.68
N GLN A 642 -1.67 16.79 13.39
CA GLN A 642 -1.60 16.52 14.81
C GLN A 642 -1.52 15.01 15.01
N VAL A 643 -0.48 14.53 15.66
CA VAL A 643 -0.28 13.09 15.91
C VAL A 643 -0.33 12.86 17.42
N LYS A 644 -1.23 12.00 17.87
CA LYS A 644 -1.27 11.54 19.27
C LYS A 644 -1.07 10.03 19.33
N GLU A 645 -0.20 9.62 20.27
CA GLU A 645 0.17 8.22 20.46
C GLU A 645 -0.31 7.73 21.82
N TYR A 646 -0.78 6.49 21.83
CA TYR A 646 -1.25 5.78 23.01
C TYR A 646 -0.70 4.36 23.02
N THR A 647 -0.44 3.84 24.21
CA THR A 647 -0.17 2.41 24.39
C THR A 647 -1.42 1.76 24.95
N VAL A 648 -2.00 0.85 24.18
CA VAL A 648 -3.24 0.15 24.54
C VAL A 648 -2.93 -1.31 24.85
N GLU A 649 -3.42 -1.79 26.00
CA GLU A 649 -3.34 -3.20 26.39
C GLU A 649 -4.64 -3.90 26.06
N VAL A 650 -4.56 -4.94 25.22
CA VAL A 650 -5.70 -5.78 24.83
C VAL A 650 -5.53 -7.15 25.48
N THR A 651 -6.47 -7.54 26.32
CA THR A 651 -6.50 -8.81 27.02
C THR A 651 -7.49 -9.77 26.35
N GLU A 652 -7.39 -11.08 26.66
CA GLU A 652 -8.35 -12.09 26.20
C GLU A 652 -9.76 -11.94 26.84
#